data_b8ffc76df78e03bdeed8dbf74f91795f
#
_entry.id   b8ffc76df78e03bdeed8dbf74f91795f
#
_cell.length_a   1.000
_cell.length_b   1.000
_cell.length_c   1.000
_cell.angle_alpha   90.00
_cell.angle_beta   90.00
_cell.angle_gamma   90.00
#
_symmetry.space_group_name_H-M   'P 1'
#
loop_
_entity.id
_entity.type
_entity.pdbx_description
1 polymer ?
#
loop_
_entity_poly.entity_id
_entity_poly.type
_entity_poly.pdbx_seq_one_letter_code
_entity_poly.pdbx_strand_id
1 'polypeptide(L)'
;MLYKETKKTISMADGREITISTGKLAKQADGAVVVQMGDTMLLAAVTAAKDAKEDVDFMPLSVDYKEKYAAAGRYPGGFLKREARPNDSEILVARLIDRALRPLFPSDYHAEVFVNVTLISADNDIQPDALAGLAASAAIAVSDIPFEAPISEVRVARIGGEFVINPTYSQMKEADLDIIVGATLDNIMMVEGEMKEVSEADMLEAIRFAHEEIKKHCRAQLEMARELGKDVKREYCHEKHDEEVREAVVRETYDKVYEAARTASSKHERADKFDAIEAEFMSRYSEEDLAEKAKFIKRYFHDDVLKKAMRNMILDEGVRLDGRRTDEIRPIWCEVGYLPKAHGSALFTRGETQSLTTVTLGTKMDEKMIDEVLVQGSEQFVLHYNFPAFSTGDARPNRGTSRREIGHGNLAWRALKPVVPLGQDNPYAVRIVSDILESNGSSSMATVCAGTLALMDCGVKISKPVSGIAMGLIADGGKYAVLSDILGDEDHLGDMDFKVTGTRDGITATQMDIKVDGLSYEVLEKALAQARDARLHIMDKMTETIAEPREDYRPFVPRIVQIIIPSEFIGAVIGPGGKIIQDIQKQSGAQLTITEDTEKGIGIVDIFSNNAEALEIAQSRVKAIVAVPEVGEVYTGKVRSIMPFGAFVEIMPGKDALMHISEIDWKRFDTMEETGLKEGDIIEVKLIGADPKTGKLKLSHKVLLPKPEGYVEEKPREREGRGERGERNGDRGGRPPRKDRR
;
A
#
# COMPACT_ATOMS: atom_id res chain seq x y z
N MET A 1 4.49 -42.86 -23.78
CA MET A 1 4.33 -41.41 -23.45
C MET A 1 5.62 -40.92 -22.86
N LEU A 2 6.06 -39.72 -23.23
CA LEU A 2 7.29 -39.10 -22.69
C LEU A 2 7.15 -38.64 -21.25
N TYR A 3 5.92 -38.48 -20.73
CA TYR A 3 5.61 -38.08 -19.35
C TYR A 3 4.27 -38.70 -18.90
N LYS A 4 4.13 -38.86 -17.59
CA LYS A 4 2.88 -39.19 -16.91
C LYS A 4 2.46 -37.97 -16.09
N GLU A 5 1.33 -37.40 -16.41
CA GLU A 5 0.77 -36.26 -15.66
C GLU A 5 -0.27 -36.77 -14.66
N THR A 6 -0.17 -36.32 -13.42
CA THR A 6 -1.18 -36.56 -12.38
C THR A 6 -1.83 -35.23 -12.06
N LYS A 7 -3.17 -35.21 -11.93
CA LYS A 7 -3.96 -34.01 -11.68
C LYS A 7 -4.93 -34.21 -10.52
N LYS A 8 -5.14 -33.14 -9.72
CA LYS A 8 -6.21 -33.01 -8.74
C LYS A 8 -6.95 -31.69 -8.99
N THR A 9 -8.26 -31.74 -8.93
CA THR A 9 -9.12 -30.56 -9.06
C THR A 9 -9.85 -30.32 -7.76
N ILE A 10 -9.86 -29.09 -7.32
CA ILE A 10 -10.52 -28.59 -6.11
C ILE A 10 -11.65 -27.67 -6.58
N SER A 11 -12.89 -28.00 -6.24
CA SER A 11 -14.05 -27.16 -6.55
C SER A 11 -14.31 -26.18 -5.40
N MET A 12 -14.31 -24.91 -5.72
CA MET A 12 -14.67 -23.84 -4.80
C MET A 12 -16.20 -23.74 -4.65
N ALA A 13 -16.65 -23.08 -3.59
CA ALA A 13 -18.08 -22.94 -3.29
C ALA A 13 -18.86 -22.16 -4.37
N ASP A 14 -18.20 -21.26 -5.08
CA ASP A 14 -18.75 -20.43 -6.15
C ASP A 14 -18.71 -21.09 -7.55
N GLY A 15 -18.23 -22.35 -7.64
CA GLY A 15 -18.14 -23.11 -8.87
C GLY A 15 -16.85 -22.91 -9.66
N ARG A 16 -15.92 -22.03 -9.22
CA ARG A 16 -14.57 -21.97 -9.78
C ARG A 16 -13.77 -23.21 -9.38
N GLU A 17 -12.77 -23.55 -10.17
CA GLU A 17 -11.94 -24.73 -9.94
C GLU A 17 -10.46 -24.34 -9.87
N ILE A 18 -9.73 -24.97 -8.94
CA ILE A 18 -8.29 -24.93 -8.85
C ILE A 18 -7.76 -26.31 -9.23
N THR A 19 -6.85 -26.38 -10.18
CA THR A 19 -6.22 -27.63 -10.60
C THR A 19 -4.75 -27.65 -10.19
N ILE A 20 -4.31 -28.71 -9.54
CA ILE A 20 -2.90 -29.01 -9.25
C ILE A 20 -2.46 -30.12 -10.20
N SER A 21 -1.39 -29.92 -10.95
CA SER A 21 -0.83 -30.91 -11.86
C SER A 21 0.68 -31.08 -11.67
N THR A 22 1.18 -32.32 -11.81
CA THR A 22 2.60 -32.66 -11.69
C THR A 22 3.04 -33.70 -12.73
N GLY A 23 4.35 -33.90 -12.87
CA GLY A 23 4.96 -34.94 -13.72
C GLY A 23 5.29 -34.50 -15.16
N LYS A 24 4.89 -33.30 -15.59
CA LYS A 24 5.12 -32.77 -16.94
C LYS A 24 6.33 -31.84 -17.02
N LEU A 25 6.47 -30.91 -16.08
CA LEU A 25 7.48 -29.84 -16.08
C LEU A 25 8.53 -30.07 -14.98
N ALA A 26 9.68 -29.43 -15.11
CA ALA A 26 10.74 -29.31 -14.09
C ALA A 26 11.14 -30.65 -13.41
N LYS A 27 11.33 -31.70 -14.18
CA LYS A 27 11.58 -33.08 -13.68
C LYS A 27 12.90 -33.30 -12.95
N GLN A 28 13.80 -32.32 -12.95
CA GLN A 28 15.07 -32.39 -12.22
C GLN A 28 14.95 -31.83 -10.80
N ALA A 29 13.87 -31.11 -10.50
CA ALA A 29 13.55 -30.68 -9.14
C ALA A 29 13.09 -31.88 -8.30
N ASP A 30 13.26 -31.80 -6.97
CA ASP A 30 12.76 -32.81 -6.04
C ASP A 30 11.23 -32.91 -6.09
N GLY A 31 10.55 -31.77 -6.27
CA GLY A 31 9.13 -31.68 -6.54
C GLY A 31 8.81 -30.50 -7.43
N ALA A 32 7.82 -30.65 -8.31
CA ALA A 32 7.33 -29.57 -9.16
C ALA A 32 5.86 -29.74 -9.49
N VAL A 33 5.09 -28.65 -9.42
CA VAL A 33 3.67 -28.62 -9.76
C VAL A 33 3.32 -27.40 -10.58
N VAL A 34 2.21 -27.47 -11.30
CA VAL A 34 1.50 -26.31 -11.84
C VAL A 34 0.17 -26.20 -11.13
N VAL A 35 -0.10 -25.06 -10.51
CA VAL A 35 -1.40 -24.71 -9.98
C VAL A 35 -2.08 -23.75 -10.95
N GLN A 36 -3.33 -24.06 -11.30
CA GLN A 36 -4.09 -23.30 -12.28
C GLN A 36 -5.48 -22.96 -11.76
N MET A 37 -5.90 -21.71 -11.94
CA MET A 37 -7.27 -21.22 -11.78
C MET A 37 -7.61 -20.32 -12.97
N GLY A 38 -8.61 -20.68 -13.76
CA GLY A 38 -8.86 -20.00 -15.04
C GLY A 38 -7.63 -20.06 -15.95
N ASP A 39 -7.21 -18.91 -16.49
CA ASP A 39 -6.00 -18.77 -17.30
C ASP A 39 -4.75 -18.43 -16.48
N THR A 40 -4.88 -18.24 -15.16
CA THR A 40 -3.74 -18.00 -14.25
C THR A 40 -3.07 -19.32 -13.90
N MET A 41 -1.75 -19.41 -14.15
CA MET A 41 -0.95 -20.61 -13.91
C MET A 41 0.35 -20.24 -13.17
N LEU A 42 0.59 -20.91 -12.05
CA LEU A 42 1.83 -20.84 -11.28
C LEU A 42 2.61 -22.15 -11.40
N LEU A 43 3.86 -22.06 -11.82
CA LEU A 43 4.83 -23.16 -11.74
C LEU A 43 5.59 -23.03 -10.42
N ALA A 44 5.46 -24.01 -9.54
CA ALA A 44 6.28 -24.12 -8.34
C ALA A 44 7.23 -25.31 -8.46
N ALA A 45 8.50 -25.09 -8.07
CA ALA A 45 9.52 -26.14 -8.04
C ALA A 45 10.32 -26.02 -6.75
N VAL A 46 10.62 -27.16 -6.12
CA VAL A 46 11.41 -27.24 -4.90
C VAL A 46 12.63 -28.12 -5.10
N THR A 47 13.76 -27.68 -4.55
CA THR A 47 15.00 -28.46 -4.46
C THR A 47 15.56 -28.37 -3.05
N ALA A 48 16.14 -29.46 -2.55
CA ALA A 48 16.78 -29.48 -1.25
C ALA A 48 18.15 -30.15 -1.32
N ALA A 49 19.09 -29.64 -0.54
CA ALA A 49 20.36 -30.33 -0.32
C ALA A 49 20.11 -31.68 0.35
N LYS A 50 20.98 -32.66 0.11
CA LYS A 50 20.85 -33.98 0.75
C LYS A 50 21.20 -33.95 2.22
N ASP A 51 22.24 -33.19 2.55
CA ASP A 51 22.79 -33.08 3.90
C ASP A 51 22.88 -31.60 4.32
N ALA A 52 22.77 -31.36 5.61
CA ALA A 52 23.06 -30.05 6.19
C ALA A 52 24.56 -29.74 6.07
N LYS A 53 24.88 -28.45 5.91
CA LYS A 53 26.27 -28.01 6.03
C LYS A 53 26.72 -28.11 7.49
N GLU A 54 28.02 -28.30 7.70
CA GLU A 54 28.61 -28.23 9.03
C GLU A 54 28.34 -26.84 9.64
N ASP A 55 28.05 -26.81 10.95
CA ASP A 55 27.83 -25.59 11.72
C ASP A 55 26.54 -24.77 11.42
N VAL A 56 25.56 -25.35 10.74
CA VAL A 56 24.23 -24.75 10.61
C VAL A 56 23.30 -25.28 11.68
N ASP A 57 22.72 -24.36 12.46
CA ASP A 57 21.81 -24.60 13.60
C ASP A 57 20.40 -24.07 13.36
N PHE A 58 20.07 -23.75 12.12
CA PHE A 58 18.76 -23.28 11.70
C PHE A 58 18.36 -23.89 10.36
N MET A 59 17.07 -23.82 10.02
CA MET A 59 16.52 -24.26 8.75
C MET A 59 16.75 -23.21 7.65
N PRO A 60 17.68 -23.44 6.68
CA PRO A 60 17.99 -22.47 5.63
C PRO A 60 17.00 -22.57 4.47
N LEU A 61 15.78 -22.07 4.67
CA LEU A 61 14.75 -21.95 3.65
C LEU A 61 14.93 -20.67 2.84
N SER A 62 14.93 -20.80 1.52
CA SER A 62 14.88 -19.68 0.58
C SER A 62 13.65 -19.80 -0.31
N VAL A 63 12.78 -18.82 -0.26
CA VAL A 63 11.59 -18.73 -1.10
C VAL A 63 11.73 -17.57 -2.06
N ASP A 64 11.54 -17.86 -3.35
CA ASP A 64 11.46 -16.85 -4.40
C ASP A 64 10.11 -16.95 -5.12
N TYR A 65 9.41 -15.82 -5.20
CA TYR A 65 8.23 -15.63 -6.01
C TYR A 65 8.54 -14.65 -7.13
N LYS A 66 8.11 -14.94 -8.34
CA LYS A 66 8.39 -14.11 -9.51
C LYS A 66 7.22 -14.08 -10.47
N GLU A 67 6.89 -12.89 -10.94
CA GLU A 67 5.95 -12.65 -12.03
C GLU A 67 6.68 -12.30 -13.32
N LYS A 68 6.39 -13.03 -14.39
CA LYS A 68 6.97 -12.74 -15.70
C LYS A 68 5.99 -11.91 -16.53
N TYR A 69 6.47 -10.79 -17.09
CA TYR A 69 5.66 -9.97 -18.00
C TYR A 69 5.11 -10.78 -19.19
N ALA A 70 5.86 -11.78 -19.64
CA ALA A 70 5.43 -12.70 -20.68
C ALA A 70 4.15 -13.48 -20.34
N ALA A 71 3.87 -13.70 -19.03
CA ALA A 71 2.66 -14.38 -18.58
C ALA A 71 1.38 -13.61 -18.96
N ALA A 72 1.46 -12.27 -18.96
CA ALA A 72 0.38 -11.38 -19.40
C ALA A 72 0.56 -10.84 -20.82
N GLY A 73 1.48 -11.40 -21.62
CA GLY A 73 1.74 -10.94 -22.98
C GLY A 73 2.36 -9.53 -23.08
N ARG A 74 3.05 -9.09 -22.04
CA ARG A 74 3.60 -7.72 -21.92
C ARG A 74 5.13 -7.69 -21.96
N TYR A 75 5.69 -6.52 -22.27
CA TYR A 75 7.09 -6.21 -22.11
C TYR A 75 7.36 -5.49 -20.79
N PRO A 76 8.48 -5.78 -20.08
CA PRO A 76 8.90 -4.98 -18.94
C PRO A 76 9.12 -3.50 -19.31
N GLY A 77 8.63 -2.58 -18.49
CA GLY A 77 8.73 -1.13 -18.72
C GLY A 77 10.16 -0.59 -18.61
N GLY A 78 11.02 -1.24 -17.80
CA GLY A 78 12.39 -0.82 -17.54
C GLY A 78 13.30 -0.79 -18.77
N PHE A 79 14.42 -0.06 -18.68
CA PHE A 79 15.38 0.15 -19.77
C PHE A 79 15.92 -1.15 -20.37
N LEU A 80 16.27 -2.13 -19.56
CA LEU A 80 16.81 -3.41 -20.01
C LEU A 80 15.79 -4.35 -20.64
N LYS A 81 14.48 -4.03 -20.58
CA LYS A 81 13.39 -4.89 -21.07
C LYS A 81 13.47 -6.33 -20.55
N ARG A 82 13.88 -6.48 -19.31
CA ARG A 82 14.05 -7.75 -18.61
C ARG A 82 13.66 -7.59 -17.15
N GLU A 83 13.03 -8.62 -16.56
CA GLU A 83 12.85 -8.75 -15.13
C GLU A 83 14.22 -8.79 -14.45
N ALA A 84 14.41 -7.92 -13.45
CA ALA A 84 15.68 -7.78 -12.75
C ALA A 84 15.56 -8.31 -11.31
N ARG A 85 15.68 -7.40 -10.33
CA ARG A 85 15.47 -7.74 -8.93
C ARG A 85 13.97 -7.86 -8.67
N PRO A 86 13.54 -8.72 -7.72
CA PRO A 86 12.16 -8.76 -7.29
C PRO A 86 11.68 -7.37 -6.86
N ASN A 87 10.46 -7.00 -7.25
CA ASN A 87 9.79 -5.81 -6.76
C ASN A 87 9.23 -6.03 -5.34
N ASP A 88 8.66 -4.98 -4.74
CA ASP A 88 8.15 -5.06 -3.37
C ASP A 88 7.01 -6.07 -3.25
N SER A 89 6.10 -6.15 -4.23
CA SER A 89 4.97 -7.10 -4.22
C SER A 89 5.46 -8.55 -4.31
N GLU A 90 6.43 -8.86 -5.18
CA GLU A 90 7.04 -10.19 -5.27
C GLU A 90 7.73 -10.60 -3.96
N ILE A 91 8.41 -9.66 -3.31
CA ILE A 91 9.05 -9.90 -2.00
C ILE A 91 8.01 -10.17 -0.92
N LEU A 92 6.90 -9.45 -0.92
CA LEU A 92 5.82 -9.65 0.06
C LEU A 92 5.17 -11.03 -0.09
N VAL A 93 4.86 -11.45 -1.32
CA VAL A 93 4.31 -12.80 -1.58
C VAL A 93 5.32 -13.89 -1.17
N ALA A 94 6.61 -13.74 -1.51
CA ALA A 94 7.63 -14.68 -1.07
C ALA A 94 7.73 -14.80 0.46
N ARG A 95 7.51 -13.69 1.19
CA ARG A 95 7.48 -13.68 2.66
C ARG A 95 6.26 -14.38 3.23
N LEU A 96 5.08 -14.24 2.62
CA LEU A 96 3.88 -14.98 3.04
C LEU A 96 4.14 -16.48 2.97
N ILE A 97 4.63 -16.95 1.82
CA ILE A 97 4.97 -18.37 1.59
C ILE A 97 6.02 -18.87 2.61
N ASP A 98 7.12 -18.12 2.82
CA ASP A 98 8.18 -18.50 3.77
C ASP A 98 7.62 -18.68 5.18
N ARG A 99 6.82 -17.73 5.66
CA ARG A 99 6.25 -17.71 7.00
C ARG A 99 5.27 -18.86 7.22
N ALA A 100 4.47 -19.21 6.23
CA ALA A 100 3.53 -20.30 6.30
C ALA A 100 4.22 -21.69 6.23
N LEU A 101 5.30 -21.83 5.44
CA LEU A 101 5.98 -23.11 5.25
C LEU A 101 7.01 -23.42 6.35
N ARG A 102 7.75 -22.41 6.79
CA ARG A 102 8.92 -22.58 7.68
C ARG A 102 8.63 -23.38 8.96
N PRO A 103 7.52 -23.16 9.69
CA PRO A 103 7.23 -23.91 10.92
C PRO A 103 6.94 -25.39 10.73
N LEU A 104 6.73 -25.84 9.46
CA LEU A 104 6.32 -27.20 9.13
C LEU A 104 7.48 -28.10 8.68
N PHE A 105 8.70 -27.58 8.69
CA PHE A 105 9.89 -28.40 8.59
C PHE A 105 10.28 -28.90 9.98
N PRO A 106 10.77 -30.15 10.10
CA PRO A 106 11.27 -30.66 11.38
C PRO A 106 12.30 -29.71 11.99
N SER A 107 12.25 -29.51 13.31
CA SER A 107 13.10 -28.54 14.00
C SER A 107 14.60 -28.81 13.86
N ASP A 108 14.98 -30.08 13.66
CA ASP A 108 16.35 -30.57 13.46
C ASP A 108 16.72 -30.75 11.97
N TYR A 109 15.85 -30.28 11.03
CA TYR A 109 16.14 -30.33 9.59
C TYR A 109 16.88 -29.07 9.14
N HIS A 110 18.18 -29.18 8.91
CA HIS A 110 19.05 -28.04 8.58
C HIS A 110 19.64 -28.08 7.16
N ALA A 111 19.14 -28.94 6.28
CA ALA A 111 19.54 -28.93 4.88
C ALA A 111 18.91 -27.73 4.13
N GLU A 112 19.67 -27.14 3.21
CA GLU A 112 19.18 -26.00 2.43
C GLU A 112 17.98 -26.39 1.55
N VAL A 113 16.90 -25.59 1.56
CA VAL A 113 15.72 -25.77 0.73
C VAL A 113 15.46 -24.50 -0.07
N PHE A 114 15.26 -24.67 -1.37
CA PHE A 114 14.92 -23.59 -2.29
C PHE A 114 13.55 -23.86 -2.92
N VAL A 115 12.61 -22.95 -2.67
CA VAL A 115 11.26 -22.96 -3.24
C VAL A 115 11.15 -21.83 -4.24
N ASN A 116 10.85 -22.18 -5.49
CA ASN A 116 10.68 -21.19 -6.57
C ASN A 116 9.26 -21.26 -7.11
N VAL A 117 8.51 -20.17 -7.00
CA VAL A 117 7.17 -20.02 -7.55
C VAL A 117 7.19 -18.96 -8.64
N THR A 118 6.70 -19.29 -9.82
CA THR A 118 6.73 -18.39 -10.97
C THR A 118 5.36 -18.33 -11.64
N LEU A 119 4.85 -17.12 -11.84
CA LEU A 119 3.69 -16.87 -12.68
C LEU A 119 4.07 -17.08 -14.15
N ILE A 120 3.48 -18.08 -14.81
CA ILE A 120 3.78 -18.47 -16.20
C ILE A 120 2.66 -18.18 -17.19
N SER A 121 1.43 -17.96 -16.69
CA SER A 121 0.27 -17.45 -17.43
C SER A 121 -0.61 -16.67 -16.48
N ALA A 122 -1.23 -15.59 -16.93
CA ALA A 122 -2.02 -14.69 -16.10
C ALA A 122 -3.35 -14.32 -16.76
N ASP A 123 -4.43 -14.48 -16.00
CA ASP A 123 -5.70 -13.80 -16.22
C ASP A 123 -5.62 -12.41 -15.58
N ASN A 124 -6.15 -11.39 -16.27
CA ASN A 124 -6.06 -10.00 -15.80
C ASN A 124 -6.88 -9.71 -14.55
N ASP A 125 -7.82 -10.57 -14.18
CA ASP A 125 -8.71 -10.37 -13.03
C ASP A 125 -8.48 -11.37 -11.89
N ILE A 126 -7.68 -12.43 -12.10
CA ILE A 126 -7.33 -13.41 -11.05
C ILE A 126 -6.02 -13.01 -10.36
N GLN A 127 -6.04 -12.93 -9.03
CA GLN A 127 -4.88 -12.60 -8.21
C GLN A 127 -3.98 -13.83 -8.03
N PRO A 128 -2.75 -13.84 -8.58
CA PRO A 128 -1.89 -15.03 -8.53
C PRO A 128 -1.30 -15.30 -7.14
N ASP A 129 -1.14 -14.27 -6.31
CA ASP A 129 -0.61 -14.39 -4.95
C ASP A 129 -1.50 -15.26 -4.04
N ALA A 130 -2.83 -15.24 -4.27
CA ALA A 130 -3.79 -16.09 -3.56
C ALA A 130 -3.59 -17.61 -3.81
N LEU A 131 -2.81 -18.00 -4.82
CA LEU A 131 -2.51 -19.37 -5.19
C LEU A 131 -1.05 -19.78 -4.90
N ALA A 132 -0.22 -18.80 -4.52
CA ALA A 132 1.23 -18.98 -4.44
C ALA A 132 1.65 -19.92 -3.31
N GLY A 133 1.02 -19.79 -2.12
CA GLY A 133 1.26 -20.68 -0.99
C GLY A 133 0.83 -22.12 -1.27
N LEU A 134 -0.33 -22.31 -1.92
CA LEU A 134 -0.77 -23.62 -2.36
C LEU A 134 0.23 -24.26 -3.35
N ALA A 135 0.73 -23.48 -4.32
CA ALA A 135 1.67 -23.97 -5.31
C ALA A 135 3.01 -24.40 -4.66
N ALA A 136 3.53 -23.58 -3.74
CA ALA A 136 4.75 -23.88 -3.00
C ALA A 136 4.62 -25.15 -2.15
N SER A 137 3.54 -25.23 -1.36
CA SER A 137 3.26 -26.41 -0.52
C SER A 137 3.05 -27.67 -1.34
N ALA A 138 2.28 -27.61 -2.43
CA ALA A 138 2.04 -28.75 -3.30
C ALA A 138 3.34 -29.27 -3.95
N ALA A 139 4.29 -28.38 -4.31
CA ALA A 139 5.59 -28.80 -4.81
C ALA A 139 6.39 -29.59 -3.77
N ILE A 140 6.34 -29.20 -2.48
CA ILE A 140 6.96 -29.93 -1.38
C ILE A 140 6.20 -31.25 -1.13
N ALA A 141 4.87 -31.22 -1.15
CA ALA A 141 4.04 -32.41 -0.91
C ALA A 141 4.32 -33.55 -1.90
N VAL A 142 4.57 -33.22 -3.19
CA VAL A 142 4.92 -34.22 -4.22
C VAL A 142 6.41 -34.57 -4.28
N SER A 143 7.22 -34.04 -3.38
CA SER A 143 8.63 -34.37 -3.16
C SER A 143 8.79 -35.35 -2.01
N ASP A 144 10.00 -35.86 -1.81
CA ASP A 144 10.38 -36.65 -0.63
C ASP A 144 11.08 -35.81 0.44
N ILE A 145 11.09 -34.50 0.33
CA ILE A 145 11.64 -33.59 1.33
C ILE A 145 10.86 -33.72 2.64
N PRO A 146 11.54 -33.78 3.81
CA PRO A 146 10.89 -33.83 5.12
C PRO A 146 9.99 -32.60 5.32
N PHE A 147 8.71 -32.86 5.59
CA PHE A 147 7.70 -31.83 5.75
C PHE A 147 6.52 -32.40 6.51
N GLU A 148 6.13 -31.80 7.64
CA GLU A 148 5.18 -32.39 8.58
C GLU A 148 3.76 -32.46 8.04
N ALA A 149 3.30 -31.36 7.44
CA ALA A 149 1.95 -31.28 6.85
C ALA A 149 1.89 -30.30 5.67
N PRO A 150 1.04 -30.53 4.68
CA PRO A 150 0.78 -29.55 3.62
C PRO A 150 0.00 -28.36 4.18
N ILE A 151 0.29 -27.19 3.63
CA ILE A 151 -0.45 -25.95 3.87
C ILE A 151 -1.18 -25.49 2.61
N SER A 152 -2.07 -24.53 2.78
CA SER A 152 -2.47 -23.63 1.70
C SER A 152 -2.66 -22.24 2.22
N GLU A 153 -2.61 -21.29 1.31
CA GLU A 153 -3.03 -19.92 1.54
C GLU A 153 -4.27 -19.64 0.70
N VAL A 154 -5.19 -18.85 1.23
CA VAL A 154 -6.30 -18.27 0.49
C VAL A 154 -6.45 -16.81 0.88
N ARG A 155 -6.86 -15.99 -0.09
CA ARG A 155 -7.29 -14.62 0.16
C ARG A 155 -8.77 -14.61 0.52
N VAL A 156 -9.13 -13.85 1.54
CA VAL A 156 -10.54 -13.59 1.90
C VAL A 156 -10.77 -12.11 1.82
N ALA A 157 -11.81 -11.70 1.08
CA ALA A 157 -12.33 -10.35 1.15
C ALA A 157 -13.75 -10.36 1.70
N ARG A 158 -14.15 -9.25 2.36
CA ARG A 158 -15.55 -8.99 2.68
C ARG A 158 -16.08 -7.91 1.75
N ILE A 159 -17.15 -8.24 1.01
CA ILE A 159 -17.76 -7.40 -0.03
C ILE A 159 -19.25 -7.33 0.23
N GLY A 160 -19.77 -6.15 0.49
CA GLY A 160 -21.19 -5.99 0.83
C GLY A 160 -21.64 -6.77 2.09
N GLY A 161 -20.70 -7.07 3.00
CA GLY A 161 -20.95 -7.85 4.21
C GLY A 161 -20.75 -9.37 4.07
N GLU A 162 -20.52 -9.88 2.85
CA GLU A 162 -20.32 -11.30 2.56
C GLU A 162 -18.84 -11.65 2.34
N PHE A 163 -18.40 -12.82 2.83
CA PHE A 163 -17.03 -13.29 2.62
C PHE A 163 -16.86 -13.99 1.27
N VAL A 164 -15.79 -13.65 0.56
CA VAL A 164 -15.44 -14.21 -0.74
C VAL A 164 -14.01 -14.77 -0.69
N ILE A 165 -13.84 -16.04 -1.09
CA ILE A 165 -12.52 -16.68 -1.24
C ILE A 165 -11.92 -16.33 -2.59
N ASN A 166 -10.64 -15.96 -2.58
CA ASN A 166 -9.86 -15.60 -3.76
C ASN A 166 -10.64 -14.65 -4.69
N PRO A 167 -11.02 -13.45 -4.19
CA PRO A 167 -11.76 -12.47 -4.96
C PRO A 167 -10.93 -12.02 -6.17
N THR A 168 -11.62 -11.53 -7.20
CA THR A 168 -10.95 -10.94 -8.36
C THR A 168 -10.46 -9.52 -8.07
N TYR A 169 -9.52 -8.99 -8.89
CA TYR A 169 -9.11 -7.59 -8.80
C TYR A 169 -10.30 -6.61 -8.90
N SER A 170 -11.27 -6.93 -9.76
CA SER A 170 -12.49 -6.12 -9.91
C SER A 170 -13.32 -6.08 -8.64
N GLN A 171 -13.48 -7.21 -7.95
CA GLN A 171 -14.23 -7.33 -6.70
C GLN A 171 -13.53 -6.63 -5.53
N MET A 172 -12.19 -6.63 -5.50
CA MET A 172 -11.42 -6.00 -4.42
C MET A 172 -11.68 -4.49 -4.24
N LYS A 173 -12.13 -3.81 -5.27
CA LYS A 173 -12.45 -2.35 -5.20
C LYS A 173 -13.50 -2.02 -4.16
N GLU A 174 -14.43 -2.93 -3.91
CA GLU A 174 -15.55 -2.77 -2.97
C GLU A 174 -15.29 -3.41 -1.60
N ALA A 175 -14.14 -4.09 -1.43
CA ALA A 175 -13.80 -4.78 -0.21
C ALA A 175 -13.52 -3.82 0.96
N ASP A 176 -14.01 -4.18 2.15
CA ASP A 176 -13.68 -3.53 3.42
C ASP A 176 -12.77 -4.37 4.32
N LEU A 177 -12.57 -5.65 3.96
CA LEU A 177 -11.60 -6.56 4.55
C LEU A 177 -10.87 -7.28 3.41
N ASP A 178 -9.56 -7.36 3.50
CA ASP A 178 -8.65 -8.11 2.63
C ASP A 178 -7.58 -8.76 3.47
N ILE A 179 -7.67 -10.08 3.66
CA ILE A 179 -6.68 -10.86 4.40
C ILE A 179 -6.24 -12.09 3.62
N ILE A 180 -4.98 -12.46 3.76
CA ILE A 180 -4.46 -13.76 3.37
C ILE A 180 -4.30 -14.60 4.62
N VAL A 181 -4.84 -15.81 4.58
CA VAL A 181 -4.75 -16.79 5.67
C VAL A 181 -4.00 -18.00 5.16
N GLY A 182 -2.95 -18.38 5.86
CA GLY A 182 -2.20 -19.62 5.67
C GLY A 182 -2.52 -20.61 6.78
N ALA A 183 -2.85 -21.85 6.44
CA ALA A 183 -3.20 -22.88 7.41
C ALA A 183 -2.86 -24.29 6.91
N THR A 184 -2.70 -25.21 7.87
CA THR A 184 -2.69 -26.65 7.63
C THR A 184 -4.13 -27.20 7.63
N LEU A 185 -4.28 -28.51 7.62
CA LEU A 185 -5.60 -29.15 7.80
C LEU A 185 -6.24 -28.79 9.16
N ASP A 186 -5.42 -28.64 10.21
CA ASP A 186 -5.88 -28.52 11.57
C ASP A 186 -5.64 -27.14 12.18
N ASN A 187 -4.60 -26.42 11.73
CA ASN A 187 -4.06 -25.25 12.42
C ASN A 187 -3.89 -24.03 11.50
N ILE A 188 -4.23 -22.85 12.03
CA ILE A 188 -3.88 -21.55 11.42
C ILE A 188 -2.39 -21.32 11.67
N MET A 189 -1.64 -20.96 10.63
CA MET A 189 -0.20 -20.71 10.67
C MET A 189 0.15 -19.22 10.48
N MET A 190 -0.59 -18.52 9.62
CA MET A 190 -0.30 -17.14 9.27
C MET A 190 -1.56 -16.41 8.88
N VAL A 191 -1.68 -15.14 9.28
CA VAL A 191 -2.69 -14.20 8.80
C VAL A 191 -2.03 -12.86 8.53
N GLU A 192 -2.29 -12.26 7.37
CA GLU A 192 -1.84 -10.91 7.06
C GLU A 192 -2.84 -10.19 6.17
N GLY A 193 -3.12 -8.91 6.45
CA GLY A 193 -3.97 -8.11 5.58
C GLY A 193 -4.34 -6.73 6.09
N GLU A 194 -5.22 -6.08 5.33
CA GLU A 194 -5.74 -4.73 5.60
C GLU A 194 -7.26 -4.72 5.72
N MET A 195 -7.79 -3.75 6.46
CA MET A 195 -9.22 -3.63 6.74
C MET A 195 -9.62 -2.16 6.91
N LYS A 196 -10.90 -1.88 6.68
CA LYS A 196 -11.50 -0.57 6.91
C LYS A 196 -12.29 -0.58 8.21
N GLU A 197 -11.57 -0.53 9.35
CA GLU A 197 -12.17 -0.49 10.70
C GLU A 197 -13.10 -1.69 10.99
N VAL A 198 -12.65 -2.89 10.63
CA VAL A 198 -13.39 -4.14 10.85
C VAL A 198 -13.29 -4.58 12.31
N SER A 199 -14.33 -5.20 12.85
CA SER A 199 -14.33 -5.71 14.23
C SER A 199 -13.44 -6.93 14.40
N GLU A 200 -12.97 -7.16 15.62
CA GLU A 200 -12.21 -8.35 15.99
C GLU A 200 -13.00 -9.65 15.73
N ALA A 201 -14.31 -9.62 15.94
CA ALA A 201 -15.19 -10.75 15.70
C ALA A 201 -15.31 -11.09 14.21
N ASP A 202 -15.52 -10.08 13.35
CA ASP A 202 -15.58 -10.27 11.89
C ASP A 202 -14.26 -10.80 11.32
N MET A 203 -13.13 -10.30 11.84
CA MET A 203 -11.80 -10.80 11.45
C MET A 203 -11.65 -12.29 11.82
N LEU A 204 -12.06 -12.67 13.02
CA LEU A 204 -11.99 -14.07 13.46
C LEU A 204 -12.89 -14.98 12.59
N GLU A 205 -14.06 -14.50 12.21
CA GLU A 205 -14.97 -15.23 11.32
C GLU A 205 -14.39 -15.38 9.91
N ALA A 206 -13.75 -14.34 9.38
CA ALA A 206 -13.04 -14.40 8.10
C ALA A 206 -11.91 -15.45 8.12
N ILE A 207 -11.16 -15.56 9.23
CA ILE A 207 -10.12 -16.59 9.41
C ILE A 207 -10.75 -17.99 9.42
N ARG A 208 -11.87 -18.20 10.12
CA ARG A 208 -12.60 -19.48 10.12
C ARG A 208 -13.09 -19.85 8.73
N PHE A 209 -13.65 -18.89 8.01
CA PHE A 209 -14.13 -19.07 6.65
C PHE A 209 -13.00 -19.49 5.69
N ALA A 210 -11.83 -18.85 5.80
CA ALA A 210 -10.64 -19.22 5.05
C ALA A 210 -10.20 -20.66 5.33
N HIS A 211 -10.17 -21.05 6.62
CA HIS A 211 -9.68 -22.35 7.04
C HIS A 211 -10.50 -23.51 6.46
N GLU A 212 -11.83 -23.35 6.36
CA GLU A 212 -12.69 -24.39 5.74
C GLU A 212 -12.35 -24.63 4.26
N GLU A 213 -11.96 -23.60 3.52
CA GLU A 213 -11.50 -23.76 2.13
C GLU A 213 -10.10 -24.39 2.08
N ILE A 214 -9.17 -23.92 2.93
CA ILE A 214 -7.80 -24.44 3.03
C ILE A 214 -7.79 -25.94 3.30
N LYS A 215 -8.69 -26.45 4.16
CA LYS A 215 -8.82 -27.89 4.43
C LYS A 215 -9.04 -28.73 3.17
N LYS A 216 -9.78 -28.22 2.18
CA LYS A 216 -9.98 -28.91 0.88
C LYS A 216 -8.65 -28.97 0.10
N HIS A 217 -7.91 -27.85 0.11
CA HIS A 217 -6.61 -27.74 -0.56
C HIS A 217 -5.58 -28.71 0.06
N CYS A 218 -5.52 -28.81 1.37
CA CYS A 218 -4.62 -29.73 2.08
C CYS A 218 -4.97 -31.20 1.78
N ARG A 219 -6.25 -31.56 1.79
CA ARG A 219 -6.69 -32.92 1.46
C ARG A 219 -6.29 -33.32 0.02
N ALA A 220 -6.47 -32.42 -0.95
CA ALA A 220 -6.08 -32.66 -2.34
C ALA A 220 -4.57 -32.91 -2.48
N GLN A 221 -3.74 -32.18 -1.74
CA GLN A 221 -2.29 -32.35 -1.71
C GLN A 221 -1.90 -33.70 -1.09
N LEU A 222 -2.51 -34.07 0.04
CA LEU A 222 -2.27 -35.38 0.71
C LEU A 222 -2.66 -36.56 -0.19
N GLU A 223 -3.81 -36.45 -0.88
CA GLU A 223 -4.23 -37.46 -1.83
C GLU A 223 -3.26 -37.61 -3.01
N MET A 224 -2.78 -36.47 -3.54
CA MET A 224 -1.81 -36.47 -4.63
C MET A 224 -0.48 -37.08 -4.20
N ALA A 225 0.02 -36.72 -3.02
CA ALA A 225 1.26 -37.27 -2.45
C ALA A 225 1.17 -38.81 -2.30
N ARG A 226 0.06 -39.33 -1.76
CA ARG A 226 -0.18 -40.79 -1.64
C ARG A 226 -0.23 -41.48 -2.98
N GLU A 227 -0.94 -40.91 -3.97
CA GLU A 227 -1.04 -41.46 -5.34
C GLU A 227 0.33 -41.57 -6.03
N LEU A 228 1.26 -40.66 -5.68
CA LEU A 228 2.61 -40.63 -6.21
C LEU A 228 3.63 -41.40 -5.36
N GLY A 229 3.22 -41.95 -4.19
CA GLY A 229 4.11 -42.59 -3.22
C GLY A 229 5.12 -41.62 -2.59
N LYS A 230 4.71 -40.35 -2.41
CA LYS A 230 5.51 -39.27 -1.81
C LYS A 230 5.01 -38.87 -0.42
N ASP A 231 4.12 -39.64 0.16
CA ASP A 231 3.73 -39.58 1.59
C ASP A 231 4.84 -40.10 2.51
N VAL A 232 5.74 -40.94 2.00
CA VAL A 232 6.97 -41.33 2.70
C VAL A 232 8.09 -40.35 2.34
N LYS A 233 8.57 -39.62 3.35
CA LYS A 233 9.64 -38.66 3.21
C LYS A 233 11.02 -39.31 3.36
N ARG A 234 12.06 -38.66 2.79
CA ARG A 234 13.45 -39.16 2.88
C ARG A 234 13.98 -39.10 4.30
N GLU A 235 14.85 -40.03 4.63
CA GLU A 235 15.72 -39.93 5.80
C GLU A 235 16.68 -38.74 5.61
N TYR A 236 17.02 -38.04 6.69
CA TYR A 236 17.94 -36.89 6.68
C TYR A 236 18.94 -36.96 7.85
N CYS A 237 19.97 -36.15 7.80
CA CYS A 237 20.95 -36.06 8.85
C CYS A 237 20.35 -35.32 10.05
N HIS A 238 20.08 -36.03 11.13
CA HIS A 238 19.63 -35.46 12.38
C HIS A 238 20.78 -34.76 13.11
N GLU A 239 20.45 -33.84 13.99
CA GLU A 239 21.42 -33.21 14.88
C GLU A 239 22.11 -34.25 15.78
N LYS A 240 23.38 -34.01 16.02
CA LYS A 240 24.12 -34.78 17.02
C LYS A 240 23.82 -34.23 18.40
N HIS A 241 23.60 -35.12 19.36
CA HIS A 241 23.36 -34.79 20.75
C HIS A 241 24.45 -35.43 21.66
N ASP A 242 24.77 -34.74 22.74
CA ASP A 242 25.57 -35.24 23.85
C ASP A 242 24.68 -35.13 25.11
N GLU A 243 24.01 -36.23 25.45
CA GLU A 243 23.02 -36.25 26.53
C GLU A 243 23.68 -36.03 27.89
N GLU A 244 24.93 -36.46 28.09
CA GLU A 244 25.64 -36.21 29.35
C GLU A 244 25.89 -34.73 29.57
N VAL A 245 26.33 -34.04 28.53
CA VAL A 245 26.51 -32.59 28.55
C VAL A 245 25.18 -31.87 28.73
N ARG A 246 24.12 -32.33 28.06
CA ARG A 246 22.78 -31.76 28.16
C ARG A 246 22.22 -31.81 29.57
N GLU A 247 22.26 -33.01 30.18
CA GLU A 247 21.81 -33.19 31.57
C GLU A 247 22.63 -32.35 32.56
N ALA A 248 23.94 -32.24 32.36
CA ALA A 248 24.79 -31.41 33.19
C ALA A 248 24.46 -29.92 33.06
N VAL A 249 24.30 -29.42 31.85
CA VAL A 249 23.92 -28.01 31.57
C VAL A 249 22.59 -27.68 32.25
N VAL A 250 21.57 -28.50 32.04
CA VAL A 250 20.22 -28.26 32.60
C VAL A 250 20.27 -28.29 34.14
N ARG A 251 20.85 -29.35 34.74
CA ARG A 251 20.88 -29.52 36.18
C ARG A 251 21.59 -28.37 36.90
N GLU A 252 22.65 -27.82 36.31
CA GLU A 252 23.53 -26.91 37.03
C GLU A 252 23.28 -25.43 36.72
N THR A 253 22.56 -25.12 35.65
CA THR A 253 22.32 -23.74 35.23
C THR A 253 20.86 -23.30 35.25
N TYR A 254 19.88 -24.24 35.20
CA TYR A 254 18.47 -23.90 35.08
C TYR A 254 17.97 -22.98 36.22
N ASP A 255 18.22 -23.36 37.48
CA ASP A 255 17.75 -22.57 38.62
C ASP A 255 18.41 -21.18 38.67
N LYS A 256 19.69 -21.08 38.27
CA LYS A 256 20.41 -19.79 38.22
C LYS A 256 19.83 -18.89 37.16
N VAL A 257 19.50 -19.43 35.98
CA VAL A 257 18.90 -18.70 34.89
C VAL A 257 17.49 -18.29 35.25
N TYR A 258 16.70 -19.17 35.88
CA TYR A 258 15.34 -18.85 36.33
C TYR A 258 15.33 -17.67 37.32
N GLU A 259 16.19 -17.67 38.32
CA GLU A 259 16.34 -16.57 39.30
C GLU A 259 16.87 -15.27 38.62
N ALA A 260 17.79 -15.38 37.68
CA ALA A 260 18.28 -14.24 36.93
C ALA A 260 17.18 -13.62 36.05
N ALA A 261 16.37 -14.47 35.39
CA ALA A 261 15.21 -14.05 34.55
C ALA A 261 14.13 -13.37 35.42
N ARG A 262 13.87 -13.86 36.61
CA ARG A 262 12.91 -13.34 37.58
C ARG A 262 13.27 -11.94 38.08
N THR A 263 14.56 -11.58 38.03
CA THR A 263 15.03 -10.26 38.45
C THR A 263 14.89 -9.29 37.30
N ALA A 264 13.86 -8.43 37.36
CA ALA A 264 13.61 -7.39 36.35
C ALA A 264 14.89 -6.60 36.01
N SER A 265 15.26 -6.58 34.75
CA SER A 265 16.49 -5.93 34.28
C SER A 265 16.36 -5.49 32.81
N SER A 266 17.19 -4.51 32.39
CA SER A 266 17.31 -4.10 31.01
C SER A 266 17.82 -5.27 30.13
N LYS A 267 17.66 -5.14 28.82
CA LYS A 267 18.13 -6.16 27.86
C LYS A 267 19.60 -6.50 28.04
N HIS A 268 20.45 -5.47 28.15
CA HIS A 268 21.91 -5.68 28.31
C HIS A 268 22.28 -6.29 29.64
N GLU A 269 21.73 -5.79 30.75
CA GLU A 269 22.00 -6.38 32.10
C GLU A 269 21.55 -7.84 32.19
N ARG A 270 20.47 -8.20 31.51
CA ARG A 270 19.97 -9.58 31.48
C ARG A 270 20.89 -10.48 30.65
N ALA A 271 21.33 -10.01 29.48
CA ALA A 271 22.29 -10.72 28.65
C ALA A 271 23.62 -10.97 29.42
N ASP A 272 24.18 -9.95 30.06
CA ASP A 272 25.39 -10.06 30.85
C ASP A 272 25.29 -11.11 31.98
N LYS A 273 24.12 -11.20 32.64
CA LYS A 273 23.86 -12.22 33.68
C LYS A 273 23.83 -13.62 33.08
N PHE A 274 23.17 -13.81 31.94
CA PHE A 274 23.10 -15.14 31.30
C PHE A 274 24.46 -15.55 30.76
N ASP A 275 25.20 -14.65 30.12
CA ASP A 275 26.57 -14.92 29.65
C ASP A 275 27.51 -15.28 30.80
N ALA A 276 27.38 -14.64 31.97
CA ALA A 276 28.16 -14.97 33.15
C ALA A 276 27.85 -16.38 33.67
N ILE A 277 26.58 -16.82 33.65
CA ILE A 277 26.18 -18.18 34.08
C ILE A 277 26.73 -19.22 33.10
N GLU A 278 26.64 -18.96 31.79
CA GLU A 278 27.22 -19.84 30.76
C GLU A 278 28.74 -19.95 30.91
N ALA A 279 29.41 -18.83 31.05
CA ALA A 279 30.86 -18.77 31.20
C ALA A 279 31.32 -19.51 32.49
N GLU A 280 30.60 -19.35 33.63
CA GLU A 280 30.87 -20.09 34.85
C GLU A 280 30.76 -21.61 34.62
N PHE A 281 29.74 -22.06 33.91
CA PHE A 281 29.59 -23.49 33.60
C PHE A 281 30.71 -23.95 32.66
N MET A 282 31.06 -23.23 31.61
CA MET A 282 32.13 -23.57 30.67
C MET A 282 33.50 -23.62 31.35
N SER A 283 33.76 -22.79 32.37
CA SER A 283 35.06 -22.73 33.06
C SER A 283 35.47 -24.03 33.75
N ARG A 284 34.58 -25.00 33.82
CA ARG A 284 34.84 -26.34 34.45
C ARG A 284 35.48 -27.34 33.50
N TYR A 285 35.44 -27.03 32.20
CA TYR A 285 35.97 -27.87 31.13
C TYR A 285 37.39 -27.44 30.75
N SER A 286 38.21 -28.39 30.37
CA SER A 286 39.53 -28.11 29.80
C SER A 286 39.39 -27.45 28.41
N GLU A 287 40.46 -26.80 27.92
CA GLU A 287 40.47 -26.24 26.57
C GLU A 287 40.25 -27.33 25.50
N GLU A 288 40.73 -28.55 25.70
CA GLU A 288 40.55 -29.68 24.81
C GLU A 288 39.08 -30.14 24.81
N ASP A 289 38.43 -30.26 25.96
CA ASP A 289 36.99 -30.60 26.04
C ASP A 289 36.09 -29.50 25.44
N LEU A 290 36.44 -28.23 25.64
CA LEU A 290 35.69 -27.11 25.06
C LEU A 290 35.77 -27.09 23.55
N ALA A 291 36.89 -27.52 22.93
CA ALA A 291 36.99 -27.61 21.49
C ALA A 291 35.90 -28.52 20.87
N GLU A 292 35.50 -29.58 21.61
CA GLU A 292 34.46 -30.51 21.16
C GLU A 292 33.06 -30.16 21.72
N LYS A 293 32.96 -29.71 22.96
CA LYS A 293 31.69 -29.58 23.69
C LYS A 293 31.08 -28.17 23.70
N ALA A 294 31.87 -27.12 23.44
CA ALA A 294 31.39 -25.75 23.58
C ALA A 294 30.12 -25.47 22.73
N LYS A 295 30.03 -26.05 21.54
CA LYS A 295 28.86 -25.90 20.67
C LYS A 295 27.61 -26.54 21.27
N PHE A 296 27.76 -27.74 21.84
CA PHE A 296 26.67 -28.44 22.53
C PHE A 296 26.21 -27.68 23.76
N ILE A 297 27.18 -27.22 24.61
CA ILE A 297 26.88 -26.44 25.82
C ILE A 297 26.07 -25.19 25.46
N LYS A 298 26.51 -24.38 24.47
CA LYS A 298 25.81 -23.16 24.04
C LYS A 298 24.39 -23.46 23.56
N ARG A 299 24.22 -24.49 22.73
CA ARG A 299 22.91 -24.88 22.23
C ARG A 299 21.98 -25.30 23.36
N TYR A 300 22.42 -26.23 24.24
CA TYR A 300 21.58 -26.69 25.35
C TYR A 300 21.30 -25.60 26.38
N PHE A 301 22.28 -24.72 26.61
CA PHE A 301 22.07 -23.55 27.46
C PHE A 301 20.99 -22.62 26.90
N HIS A 302 21.01 -22.37 25.59
CA HIS A 302 20.01 -21.55 24.93
C HIS A 302 18.64 -22.23 24.86
N ASP A 303 18.56 -23.44 24.31
CA ASP A 303 17.29 -24.09 23.97
C ASP A 303 16.64 -24.80 25.16
N ASP A 304 17.42 -25.53 25.97
CA ASP A 304 16.90 -26.30 27.07
C ASP A 304 16.88 -25.54 28.40
N VAL A 305 17.70 -24.51 28.57
CA VAL A 305 17.76 -23.75 29.82
C VAL A 305 17.12 -22.39 29.68
N LEU A 306 17.68 -21.47 28.88
CA LEU A 306 17.18 -20.10 28.74
C LEU A 306 15.73 -20.08 28.31
N LYS A 307 15.45 -20.72 27.15
CA LYS A 307 14.10 -20.76 26.59
C LYS A 307 13.08 -21.34 27.57
N LYS A 308 13.40 -22.49 28.22
CA LYS A 308 12.47 -23.12 29.14
C LYS A 308 12.31 -22.35 30.46
N ALA A 309 13.39 -21.83 31.04
CA ALA A 309 13.32 -21.06 32.28
C ALA A 309 12.49 -19.80 32.14
N MET A 310 12.70 -19.03 31.06
CA MET A 310 11.93 -17.81 30.78
C MET A 310 10.47 -18.11 30.49
N ARG A 311 10.17 -19.14 29.71
CA ARG A 311 8.78 -19.54 29.39
C ARG A 311 8.05 -20.01 30.65
N ASN A 312 8.68 -20.87 31.47
CA ASN A 312 8.09 -21.40 32.70
C ASN A 312 7.82 -20.27 33.71
N MET A 313 8.75 -19.32 33.85
CA MET A 313 8.56 -18.17 34.72
C MET A 313 7.29 -17.37 34.35
N ILE A 314 7.11 -17.09 33.07
CA ILE A 314 5.95 -16.34 32.61
C ILE A 314 4.65 -17.14 32.82
N LEU A 315 4.67 -18.47 32.55
CA LEU A 315 3.49 -19.32 32.72
C LEU A 315 3.11 -19.56 34.16
N ASP A 316 4.09 -19.67 35.06
CA ASP A 316 3.88 -20.05 36.47
C ASP A 316 3.67 -18.82 37.37
N GLU A 317 4.36 -17.72 37.12
CA GLU A 317 4.33 -16.54 37.99
C GLU A 317 3.54 -15.37 37.35
N GLY A 318 3.29 -15.38 36.04
CA GLY A 318 2.64 -14.28 35.32
C GLY A 318 3.48 -12.99 35.26
N VAL A 319 4.79 -13.10 35.53
CA VAL A 319 5.77 -12.01 35.51
C VAL A 319 6.68 -12.17 34.32
N ARG A 320 6.98 -11.05 33.63
CA ARG A 320 7.78 -10.99 32.41
C ARG A 320 9.23 -10.62 32.71
N LEU A 321 10.08 -10.73 31.68
CA LEU A 321 11.53 -10.51 31.79
C LEU A 321 11.95 -9.11 32.29
N ASP A 322 11.09 -8.13 32.08
CA ASP A 322 11.26 -6.74 32.54
C ASP A 322 10.41 -6.40 33.78
N GLY A 323 9.80 -7.42 34.42
CA GLY A 323 9.00 -7.29 35.63
C GLY A 323 7.54 -6.90 35.40
N ARG A 324 7.11 -6.67 34.14
CA ARG A 324 5.70 -6.40 33.80
C ARG A 324 4.83 -7.64 33.95
N ARG A 325 3.54 -7.41 34.14
CA ARG A 325 2.51 -8.43 33.98
C ARG A 325 2.23 -8.67 32.48
N THR A 326 1.49 -9.70 32.17
CA THR A 326 1.21 -10.14 30.80
C THR A 326 0.42 -9.13 29.96
N ASP A 327 -0.38 -8.28 30.60
CA ASP A 327 -1.25 -7.26 30.00
C ASP A 327 -0.65 -5.85 30.00
N GLU A 328 0.51 -5.64 30.66
CA GLU A 328 1.12 -4.32 30.80
C GLU A 328 1.95 -3.92 29.58
N ILE A 329 1.89 -2.62 29.27
CA ILE A 329 2.62 -1.97 28.18
C ILE A 329 3.78 -1.17 28.76
N ARG A 330 4.93 -1.16 28.06
CA ARG A 330 6.09 -0.35 28.43
C ARG A 330 5.74 1.14 28.44
N PRO A 331 6.45 1.97 29.22
CA PRO A 331 6.27 3.42 29.23
C PRO A 331 6.36 4.01 27.81
N ILE A 332 5.43 4.90 27.49
CA ILE A 332 5.36 5.58 26.19
C ILE A 332 5.71 7.04 26.34
N TRP A 333 6.56 7.53 25.45
CA TRP A 333 6.90 8.93 25.30
C TRP A 333 6.81 9.32 23.82
N CYS A 334 6.18 10.47 23.55
CA CYS A 334 5.99 10.99 22.20
C CYS A 334 6.40 12.47 22.13
N GLU A 335 6.95 12.86 20.98
CA GLU A 335 7.22 14.26 20.64
C GLU A 335 6.90 14.52 19.18
N VAL A 336 6.29 15.65 18.87
CA VAL A 336 5.98 16.07 17.50
C VAL A 336 6.74 17.34 17.14
N GLY A 337 7.07 17.49 15.86
CA GLY A 337 7.77 18.69 15.40
C GLY A 337 9.26 18.74 15.73
N TYR A 338 9.86 17.62 16.08
CA TYR A 338 11.28 17.53 16.46
C TYR A 338 12.23 18.02 15.36
N LEU A 339 11.94 17.72 14.11
CA LEU A 339 12.78 18.12 12.98
C LEU A 339 12.32 19.48 12.40
N PRO A 340 13.19 20.52 12.39
CA PRO A 340 12.78 21.89 12.03
C PRO A 340 12.46 22.08 10.54
N LYS A 341 12.93 21.21 9.64
CA LYS A 341 12.74 21.31 8.18
C LYS A 341 11.81 20.26 7.58
N ALA A 342 11.43 19.25 8.35
CA ALA A 342 10.44 18.26 7.89
C ALA A 342 9.05 18.89 7.80
N HIS A 343 8.23 18.47 6.83
CA HIS A 343 6.85 18.94 6.70
C HIS A 343 6.01 18.52 7.91
N GLY A 344 6.22 17.30 8.42
CA GLY A 344 5.80 16.82 9.72
C GLY A 344 6.83 15.85 10.26
N SER A 345 6.97 15.74 11.58
CA SER A 345 7.88 14.78 12.20
C SER A 345 7.40 14.40 13.60
N ALA A 346 7.67 13.14 13.96
CA ALA A 346 7.38 12.62 15.28
C ALA A 346 8.46 11.68 15.78
N LEU A 347 8.72 11.73 17.07
CA LEU A 347 9.38 10.68 17.84
C LEU A 347 8.32 9.91 18.61
N PHE A 348 8.37 8.60 18.51
CA PHE A 348 7.58 7.68 19.33
C PHE A 348 8.52 6.71 20.01
N THR A 349 8.46 6.65 21.33
CA THR A 349 9.28 5.75 22.15
C THR A 349 8.37 4.91 23.03
N ARG A 350 8.60 3.60 23.03
CA ARG A 350 7.93 2.63 23.87
C ARG A 350 8.98 1.72 24.52
N GLY A 351 9.33 2.01 25.78
CA GLY A 351 10.47 1.40 26.44
C GLY A 351 11.75 1.57 25.61
N GLU A 352 12.40 0.48 25.27
CA GLU A 352 13.64 0.41 24.47
C GLU A 352 13.34 0.24 22.97
N THR A 353 12.25 0.86 22.44
CA THR A 353 11.93 0.89 21.01
C THR A 353 11.55 2.30 20.60
N GLN A 354 12.30 2.89 19.68
CA GLN A 354 12.13 4.27 19.26
C GLN A 354 12.11 4.40 17.72
N SER A 355 11.15 5.18 17.23
CA SER A 355 11.03 5.56 15.82
C SER A 355 11.08 7.06 15.66
N LEU A 356 11.92 7.57 14.76
CA LEU A 356 11.88 8.92 14.23
C LEU A 356 11.22 8.87 12.85
N THR A 357 10.03 9.46 12.74
CA THR A 357 9.25 9.42 11.50
C THR A 357 9.03 10.81 10.94
N THR A 358 9.15 10.93 9.62
CA THR A 358 8.95 12.16 8.86
C THR A 358 7.87 12.02 7.83
N VAL A 359 7.15 13.12 7.56
CA VAL A 359 6.19 13.24 6.46
C VAL A 359 6.70 14.29 5.49
N THR A 360 6.62 13.98 4.20
CA THR A 360 6.88 14.89 3.09
C THR A 360 5.68 14.92 2.16
N LEU A 361 5.20 16.11 1.86
CA LEU A 361 4.13 16.33 0.89
C LEU A 361 4.73 16.74 -0.45
N GLY A 362 4.34 16.06 -1.49
CA GLY A 362 4.76 16.29 -2.88
C GLY A 362 3.60 16.61 -3.80
N THR A 363 3.90 16.69 -5.09
CA THR A 363 2.93 16.88 -6.16
C THR A 363 2.52 15.54 -6.77
N LYS A 364 1.55 15.55 -7.67
CA LYS A 364 1.19 14.38 -8.48
C LYS A 364 2.37 13.79 -9.26
N MET A 365 3.37 14.59 -9.60
CA MET A 365 4.59 14.10 -10.30
C MET A 365 5.51 13.28 -9.39
N ASP A 366 5.33 13.40 -8.06
CA ASP A 366 6.10 12.67 -7.06
C ASP A 366 5.44 11.34 -6.65
N GLU A 367 4.27 11.01 -7.20
CA GLU A 367 3.60 9.73 -6.99
C GLU A 367 4.49 8.57 -7.45
N LYS A 368 4.48 7.47 -6.69
CA LYS A 368 5.21 6.25 -7.05
C LYS A 368 4.55 5.60 -8.27
N MET A 369 5.26 5.52 -9.38
CA MET A 369 4.80 4.79 -10.56
C MET A 369 4.81 3.29 -10.28
N ILE A 370 3.69 2.63 -10.59
CA ILE A 370 3.51 1.18 -10.52
C ILE A 370 3.50 0.64 -11.96
N ASP A 371 4.46 -0.22 -12.28
CA ASP A 371 4.52 -0.99 -13.53
C ASP A 371 4.82 -2.44 -13.19
N GLU A 372 3.80 -3.16 -12.75
CA GLU A 372 3.84 -4.57 -12.42
C GLU A 372 3.13 -5.40 -13.51
N VAL A 373 3.22 -6.71 -13.44
CA VAL A 373 2.69 -7.59 -14.50
C VAL A 373 1.20 -7.40 -14.71
N LEU A 374 0.42 -7.32 -13.63
CA LEU A 374 -1.03 -7.18 -13.67
C LEU A 374 -1.53 -5.82 -13.20
N VAL A 375 -0.70 -5.05 -12.49
CA VAL A 375 -1.09 -3.77 -11.91
C VAL A 375 -0.27 -2.65 -12.54
N GLN A 376 -0.95 -1.62 -13.03
CA GLN A 376 -0.35 -0.39 -13.55
C GLN A 376 -1.05 0.83 -12.98
N GLY A 377 -0.30 1.88 -12.74
CA GLY A 377 -0.85 3.13 -12.23
C GLY A 377 0.16 3.94 -11.45
N SER A 378 -0.32 4.70 -10.49
CA SER A 378 0.49 5.43 -9.53
C SER A 378 -0.07 5.28 -8.12
N GLU A 379 0.80 5.44 -7.14
CA GLU A 379 0.48 5.38 -5.73
C GLU A 379 0.77 6.73 -5.08
N GLN A 380 -0.27 7.36 -4.55
CA GLN A 380 -0.22 8.68 -3.95
C GLN A 380 0.35 8.68 -2.52
N PHE A 381 0.18 7.57 -1.80
CA PHE A 381 0.66 7.39 -0.44
C PHE A 381 1.71 6.30 -0.37
N VAL A 382 2.91 6.62 0.10
CA VAL A 382 4.01 5.67 0.26
C VAL A 382 4.63 5.76 1.65
N LEU A 383 5.05 4.61 2.19
CA LEU A 383 5.72 4.52 3.47
C LEU A 383 7.00 3.69 3.33
N HIS A 384 8.12 4.28 3.75
CA HIS A 384 9.42 3.62 3.80
C HIS A 384 9.86 3.43 5.26
N TYR A 385 10.31 2.22 5.55
CA TYR A 385 10.80 1.80 6.85
C TYR A 385 12.28 1.45 6.76
N ASN A 386 13.09 2.02 7.63
CA ASN A 386 14.53 1.81 7.69
C ASN A 386 14.90 1.22 9.06
N PHE A 387 15.71 0.15 9.03
CA PHE A 387 16.18 -0.55 10.21
C PHE A 387 17.70 -0.65 10.22
N PRO A 388 18.41 0.43 10.57
CA PRO A 388 19.87 0.46 10.60
C PRO A 388 20.41 -0.43 11.72
N ALA A 389 21.61 -0.98 11.53
CA ALA A 389 22.23 -1.92 12.44
C ALA A 389 22.42 -1.36 13.87
N PHE A 390 22.66 -0.06 14.00
CA PHE A 390 22.83 0.56 15.32
C PHE A 390 21.55 0.53 16.19
N SER A 391 20.37 0.34 15.58
CA SER A 391 19.11 0.26 16.35
C SER A 391 19.03 -0.94 17.28
N THR A 392 19.81 -1.96 17.03
CA THR A 392 20.00 -3.14 17.89
C THR A 392 21.38 -3.21 18.56
N GLY A 393 22.22 -2.18 18.34
CA GLY A 393 23.60 -2.17 18.85
C GLY A 393 24.59 -2.97 18.00
N ASP A 394 24.17 -3.46 16.83
CA ASP A 394 25.02 -4.30 15.96
C ASP A 394 26.08 -3.49 15.22
N ALA A 395 27.33 -3.93 15.28
CA ALA A 395 28.44 -3.36 14.51
C ALA A 395 28.55 -4.02 13.14
N ARG A 396 27.67 -3.64 12.19
CA ARG A 396 27.66 -4.16 10.82
C ARG A 396 27.35 -3.08 9.78
N PRO A 397 27.82 -3.22 8.54
CA PRO A 397 27.52 -2.25 7.49
C PRO A 397 26.04 -2.33 7.05
N ASN A 398 25.45 -1.19 6.72
CA ASN A 398 24.13 -1.13 6.09
C ASN A 398 24.22 -1.64 4.64
N ARG A 399 23.38 -2.62 4.28
CA ARG A 399 23.37 -3.28 2.96
C ARG A 399 22.00 -3.08 2.32
N GLY A 400 21.70 -1.92 1.80
CA GLY A 400 20.43 -1.69 1.10
C GLY A 400 19.18 -2.18 1.86
N THR A 401 17.99 -2.04 1.27
CA THR A 401 16.72 -2.44 1.89
C THR A 401 16.58 -3.96 1.94
N SER A 402 16.33 -4.51 3.11
CA SER A 402 16.10 -5.94 3.32
C SER A 402 14.64 -6.35 3.07
N ARG A 403 14.40 -7.65 2.84
CA ARG A 403 13.03 -8.21 2.75
C ARG A 403 12.21 -7.93 4.02
N ARG A 404 12.85 -7.86 5.19
CA ARG A 404 12.19 -7.53 6.47
C ARG A 404 11.73 -6.08 6.50
N GLU A 405 12.55 -5.15 6.03
CA GLU A 405 12.21 -3.73 5.96
C GLU A 405 11.01 -3.48 5.03
N ILE A 406 10.96 -4.15 3.88
CA ILE A 406 9.81 -4.09 2.96
C ILE A 406 8.54 -4.60 3.65
N GLY A 407 8.59 -5.73 4.34
CA GLY A 407 7.43 -6.29 5.05
C GLY A 407 6.93 -5.40 6.19
N HIS A 408 7.83 -4.84 7.01
CA HIS A 408 7.47 -3.93 8.10
C HIS A 408 6.90 -2.61 7.58
N GLY A 409 7.50 -2.06 6.51
CA GLY A 409 7.00 -0.86 5.84
C GLY A 409 5.60 -1.07 5.26
N ASN A 410 5.37 -2.22 4.61
CA ASN A 410 4.07 -2.56 4.04
C ASN A 410 2.97 -2.71 5.12
N LEU A 411 3.28 -3.34 6.25
CA LEU A 411 2.34 -3.45 7.36
C LEU A 411 1.94 -2.06 7.90
N ALA A 412 2.91 -1.16 8.09
CA ALA A 412 2.63 0.20 8.54
C ALA A 412 1.88 1.01 7.46
N TRP A 413 2.20 0.83 6.19
CA TRP A 413 1.47 1.44 5.08
C TRP A 413 0.00 0.99 5.04
N ARG A 414 -0.27 -0.31 5.12
CA ARG A 414 -1.63 -0.87 5.22
C ARG A 414 -2.40 -0.34 6.42
N ALA A 415 -1.72 -0.21 7.56
CA ALA A 415 -2.33 0.29 8.79
C ALA A 415 -2.84 1.73 8.67
N LEU A 416 -2.10 2.60 7.96
CA LEU A 416 -2.39 4.03 7.85
C LEU A 416 -3.22 4.39 6.61
N LYS A 417 -3.14 3.60 5.54
CA LYS A 417 -3.84 3.86 4.27
C LYS A 417 -5.35 4.15 4.42
N PRO A 418 -6.11 3.42 5.26
CA PRO A 418 -7.55 3.67 5.40
C PRO A 418 -7.91 5.05 5.99
N VAL A 419 -6.97 5.68 6.70
CA VAL A 419 -7.22 6.96 7.39
C VAL A 419 -6.56 8.16 6.71
N VAL A 420 -5.64 7.94 5.78
CA VAL A 420 -4.99 9.02 5.01
C VAL A 420 -5.94 9.47 3.90
N PRO A 421 -6.30 10.77 3.82
CA PRO A 421 -7.09 11.28 2.72
C PRO A 421 -6.31 11.18 1.40
N LEU A 422 -6.94 10.67 0.35
CA LEU A 422 -6.36 10.47 -0.98
C LEU A 422 -7.29 11.00 -2.08
N GLY A 423 -6.79 11.11 -3.30
CA GLY A 423 -7.57 11.57 -4.45
C GLY A 423 -7.98 13.03 -4.34
N GLN A 424 -9.27 13.31 -4.54
CA GLN A 424 -9.81 14.67 -4.51
C GLN A 424 -9.80 15.32 -3.11
N ASP A 425 -9.80 14.50 -2.06
CA ASP A 425 -9.79 14.98 -0.67
C ASP A 425 -8.41 15.47 -0.22
N ASN A 426 -7.35 15.07 -0.92
CA ASN A 426 -5.98 15.51 -0.67
C ASN A 426 -5.19 15.57 -1.99
N PRO A 427 -4.80 16.75 -2.46
CA PRO A 427 -4.06 16.90 -3.71
C PRO A 427 -2.56 16.55 -3.61
N TYR A 428 -2.05 16.23 -2.41
CA TYR A 428 -0.64 15.94 -2.21
C TYR A 428 -0.33 14.46 -2.36
N ALA A 429 0.79 14.15 -3.00
CA ALA A 429 1.49 12.90 -2.78
C ALA A 429 2.08 12.89 -1.37
N VAL A 430 1.79 11.84 -0.59
CA VAL A 430 2.20 11.74 0.81
C VAL A 430 3.28 10.67 0.96
N ARG A 431 4.45 11.07 1.43
CA ARG A 431 5.54 10.14 1.72
C ARG A 431 5.87 10.14 3.21
N ILE A 432 5.82 8.96 3.83
CA ILE A 432 6.32 8.72 5.20
C ILE A 432 7.66 8.01 5.12
N VAL A 433 8.61 8.44 5.94
CA VAL A 433 9.86 7.73 6.19
C VAL A 433 10.01 7.52 7.69
N SER A 434 10.14 6.27 8.11
CA SER A 434 10.34 5.87 9.50
C SER A 434 11.73 5.29 9.67
N ASP A 435 12.55 5.96 10.46
CA ASP A 435 13.88 5.50 10.84
C ASP A 435 13.84 4.95 12.26
N ILE A 436 14.16 3.67 12.42
CA ILE A 436 14.20 3.04 13.73
C ILE A 436 15.53 3.36 14.40
N LEU A 437 15.47 4.05 15.53
CA LEU A 437 16.65 4.48 16.27
C LEU A 437 17.06 3.48 17.36
N GLU A 438 16.08 2.78 17.93
CA GLU A 438 16.26 1.77 18.95
C GLU A 438 15.20 0.67 18.82
N SER A 439 15.55 -0.59 19.05
CA SER A 439 14.62 -1.71 18.93
C SER A 439 14.84 -2.82 19.92
N ASN A 440 13.84 -3.04 20.78
CA ASN A 440 13.66 -4.21 21.60
C ASN A 440 12.20 -4.70 21.53
N GLY A 441 11.84 -5.23 20.37
CA GLY A 441 10.48 -5.74 20.06
C GLY A 441 9.58 -4.72 19.35
N SER A 442 8.95 -5.17 18.27
CA SER A 442 7.89 -4.52 17.51
C SER A 442 8.15 -3.07 17.06
N SER A 443 9.24 -2.85 16.35
CA SER A 443 9.56 -1.56 15.72
C SER A 443 8.56 -1.14 14.62
N SER A 444 7.91 -2.10 13.94
CA SER A 444 6.85 -1.81 12.97
C SER A 444 5.63 -1.12 13.61
N MET A 445 5.26 -1.52 14.82
CA MET A 445 4.16 -0.88 15.55
C MET A 445 4.55 0.51 16.06
N ALA A 446 5.81 0.72 16.42
CA ALA A 446 6.34 2.06 16.69
C ALA A 446 6.25 2.97 15.44
N THR A 447 6.50 2.41 14.25
CA THR A 447 6.33 3.11 12.97
C THR A 447 4.89 3.54 12.72
N VAL A 448 3.90 2.67 13.00
CA VAL A 448 2.47 3.02 12.87
C VAL A 448 2.11 4.19 13.77
N CYS A 449 2.51 4.13 15.03
CA CYS A 449 2.23 5.20 16.02
C CYS A 449 2.94 6.50 15.63
N ALA A 450 4.23 6.46 15.32
CA ALA A 450 5.01 7.63 14.89
C ALA A 450 4.50 8.21 13.57
N GLY A 451 4.08 7.35 12.61
CA GLY A 451 3.48 7.76 11.35
C GLY A 451 2.18 8.52 11.53
N THR A 452 1.30 8.05 12.41
CA THR A 452 0.07 8.75 12.81
C THR A 452 0.40 10.14 13.36
N LEU A 453 1.31 10.22 14.35
CA LEU A 453 1.71 11.48 14.97
C LEU A 453 2.34 12.45 13.96
N ALA A 454 3.20 11.95 13.07
CA ALA A 454 3.87 12.77 12.06
C ALA A 454 2.89 13.31 10.99
N LEU A 455 1.87 12.52 10.59
CA LEU A 455 0.79 12.98 9.71
C LEU A 455 -0.02 14.09 10.38
N MET A 456 -0.36 13.93 11.66
CA MET A 456 -1.07 14.94 12.43
C MET A 456 -0.23 16.21 12.63
N ASP A 457 1.08 16.08 12.90
CA ASP A 457 2.02 17.21 13.01
C ASP A 457 2.20 17.93 11.66
N CYS A 458 2.13 17.20 10.56
CA CYS A 458 2.17 17.77 9.20
C CYS A 458 0.94 18.64 8.91
N GLY A 459 -0.21 18.34 9.51
CA GLY A 459 -1.51 18.95 9.21
C GLY A 459 -2.32 18.16 8.17
N VAL A 460 -1.91 16.95 7.82
CA VAL A 460 -2.71 16.04 6.99
C VAL A 460 -3.95 15.64 7.78
N LYS A 461 -5.13 15.87 7.20
CA LYS A 461 -6.42 15.64 7.85
C LYS A 461 -6.81 14.17 7.83
N ILE A 462 -6.01 13.32 8.51
CA ILE A 462 -6.39 11.91 8.66
C ILE A 462 -7.77 11.81 9.32
N SER A 463 -8.55 10.81 8.92
CA SER A 463 -9.92 10.64 9.44
C SER A 463 -9.94 10.33 10.93
N LYS A 464 -9.01 9.49 11.39
CA LYS A 464 -8.85 9.06 12.79
C LYS A 464 -7.39 8.69 13.08
N PRO A 465 -6.91 8.82 14.32
CA PRO A 465 -5.63 8.29 14.74
C PRO A 465 -5.61 6.76 14.66
N VAL A 466 -4.46 6.18 14.32
CA VAL A 466 -4.19 4.74 14.32
C VAL A 466 -3.07 4.43 15.30
N SER A 467 -3.25 3.42 16.12
CA SER A 467 -2.20 2.85 16.95
C SER A 467 -1.97 1.38 16.60
N GLY A 468 -0.87 0.81 17.07
CA GLY A 468 -0.53 -0.59 16.84
C GLY A 468 0.16 -1.23 18.01
N ILE A 469 -0.06 -2.53 18.20
CA ILE A 469 0.50 -3.37 19.26
C ILE A 469 1.00 -4.68 18.69
N ALA A 470 2.06 -5.24 19.30
CA ALA A 470 2.47 -6.62 19.08
C ALA A 470 2.14 -7.44 20.31
N MET A 471 1.39 -8.49 20.08
CA MET A 471 1.01 -9.51 21.05
C MET A 471 1.89 -10.74 20.90
N GLY A 472 2.14 -11.43 21.97
CA GLY A 472 2.79 -12.74 21.98
C GLY A 472 1.94 -13.79 22.66
N LEU A 473 2.35 -15.03 22.52
CA LEU A 473 1.78 -16.16 23.21
C LEU A 473 2.90 -17.06 23.70
N ILE A 474 2.75 -17.55 24.91
CA ILE A 474 3.53 -18.67 25.43
C ILE A 474 2.54 -19.73 25.87
N ALA A 475 2.68 -20.95 25.36
CA ALA A 475 1.81 -22.06 25.67
C ALA A 475 2.63 -23.34 25.95
N ASP A 476 2.36 -24.03 27.03
CA ASP A 476 2.97 -25.32 27.37
C ASP A 476 2.08 -26.10 28.32
N GLY A 477 1.98 -27.43 28.12
CA GLY A 477 1.28 -28.35 29.02
C GLY A 477 -0.19 -27.97 29.29
N GLY A 478 -0.87 -27.31 28.33
CA GLY A 478 -2.26 -26.87 28.49
C GLY A 478 -2.42 -25.52 29.21
N LYS A 479 -1.32 -24.90 29.69
CA LYS A 479 -1.28 -23.53 30.17
C LYS A 479 -0.96 -22.58 29.00
N TYR A 480 -1.44 -21.36 29.06
CA TYR A 480 -1.03 -20.32 28.11
C TYR A 480 -1.05 -18.92 28.74
N ALA A 481 -0.22 -18.05 28.25
CA ALA A 481 -0.16 -16.64 28.59
C ALA A 481 -0.13 -15.79 27.30
N VAL A 482 -1.09 -14.88 27.15
CA VAL A 482 -1.10 -13.88 26.11
C VAL A 482 -0.36 -12.64 26.61
N LEU A 483 0.62 -12.15 25.85
CA LEU A 483 1.49 -11.05 26.23
C LEU A 483 1.20 -9.82 25.38
N SER A 484 0.98 -8.67 26.02
CA SER A 484 0.88 -7.37 25.34
C SER A 484 2.27 -6.73 25.25
N ASP A 485 2.57 -6.07 24.11
CA ASP A 485 3.83 -5.34 23.91
C ASP A 485 5.07 -6.21 24.18
N ILE A 486 5.28 -7.20 23.33
CA ILE A 486 6.37 -8.16 23.48
C ILE A 486 7.75 -7.53 23.28
N LEU A 487 8.70 -8.03 24.10
CA LEU A 487 10.14 -7.77 23.95
C LEU A 487 10.71 -8.59 22.79
N GLY A 488 11.90 -8.23 22.31
CA GLY A 488 12.61 -9.02 21.31
C GLY A 488 12.88 -10.45 21.75
N ASP A 489 13.25 -10.65 23.01
CA ASP A 489 13.48 -11.97 23.60
C ASP A 489 12.17 -12.78 23.64
N GLU A 490 11.05 -12.15 23.99
CA GLU A 490 9.72 -12.78 24.03
C GLU A 490 9.19 -13.15 22.64
N ASP A 491 9.54 -12.39 21.58
CA ASP A 491 9.26 -12.77 20.20
C ASP A 491 10.00 -14.06 19.81
N HIS A 492 11.28 -14.17 20.17
CA HIS A 492 12.08 -15.37 19.90
C HIS A 492 11.62 -16.61 20.69
N LEU A 493 11.23 -16.42 21.94
CA LEU A 493 10.82 -17.49 22.85
C LEU A 493 9.35 -17.88 22.70
N GLY A 494 8.55 -17.01 22.14
CA GLY A 494 7.10 -17.14 22.05
C GLY A 494 6.65 -18.05 20.92
N ASP A 495 5.39 -18.47 21.02
CA ASP A 495 4.70 -19.36 20.09
C ASP A 495 3.86 -18.60 19.07
N MET A 496 3.67 -17.30 19.25
CA MET A 496 2.95 -16.39 18.35
C MET A 496 3.57 -15.00 18.38
N ASP A 497 3.69 -14.37 17.21
CA ASP A 497 3.88 -12.93 17.01
C ASP A 497 2.64 -12.40 16.30
N PHE A 498 1.85 -11.57 16.98
CA PHE A 498 0.58 -11.09 16.48
C PHE A 498 0.49 -9.57 16.56
N LYS A 499 0.59 -8.89 15.43
CA LYS A 499 0.50 -7.45 15.31
C LYS A 499 -0.91 -7.04 14.89
N VAL A 500 -1.50 -6.11 15.63
CA VAL A 500 -2.83 -5.58 15.36
C VAL A 500 -2.76 -4.06 15.39
N THR A 501 -3.25 -3.43 14.31
CA THR A 501 -3.35 -1.96 14.20
C THR A 501 -4.80 -1.56 14.04
N GLY A 502 -5.14 -0.35 14.44
CA GLY A 502 -6.49 0.16 14.24
C GLY A 502 -6.76 1.50 14.88
N THR A 503 -7.93 2.01 14.57
CA THR A 503 -8.55 3.18 15.21
C THR A 503 -9.28 2.77 16.49
N ARG A 504 -10.06 3.69 17.10
CA ARG A 504 -10.96 3.32 18.21
C ARG A 504 -12.12 2.43 17.76
N ASP A 505 -12.48 2.49 16.48
CA ASP A 505 -13.70 1.85 15.96
C ASP A 505 -13.43 0.45 15.37
N GLY A 506 -12.20 0.15 14.95
CA GLY A 506 -11.89 -1.17 14.41
C GLY A 506 -10.46 -1.33 13.94
N ILE A 507 -10.17 -2.50 13.40
CA ILE A 507 -8.86 -2.93 12.91
C ILE A 507 -8.61 -2.34 11.52
N THR A 508 -7.37 -1.86 11.27
CA THR A 508 -6.94 -1.37 9.96
C THR A 508 -5.94 -2.30 9.27
N ALA A 509 -5.09 -2.98 10.02
CA ALA A 509 -4.21 -4.02 9.48
C ALA A 509 -3.81 -5.03 10.56
N THR A 510 -3.41 -6.21 10.10
CA THR A 510 -2.96 -7.29 10.95
C THR A 510 -1.82 -8.08 10.31
N GLN A 511 -0.96 -8.64 11.16
CA GLN A 511 0.04 -9.63 10.78
C GLN A 511 0.23 -10.59 11.93
N MET A 512 0.00 -11.88 11.68
CA MET A 512 0.11 -12.94 12.68
C MET A 512 1.00 -14.06 12.15
N ASP A 513 1.92 -14.51 12.96
CA ASP A 513 2.76 -15.68 12.76
C ASP A 513 2.61 -16.63 13.95
N ILE A 514 2.28 -17.88 13.68
CA ILE A 514 2.16 -18.94 14.68
C ILE A 514 3.31 -19.92 14.47
N LYS A 515 4.02 -20.23 15.56
CA LYS A 515 5.25 -21.03 15.55
C LYS A 515 5.06 -22.42 16.18
N VAL A 516 3.85 -22.73 16.61
CA VAL A 516 3.49 -24.01 17.28
C VAL A 516 2.32 -24.68 16.58
N ASP A 517 2.18 -25.96 16.80
CA ASP A 517 1.08 -26.78 16.34
C ASP A 517 -0.19 -26.47 17.15
N GLY A 518 -1.10 -25.71 16.55
CA GLY A 518 -2.44 -25.49 17.05
C GLY A 518 -2.63 -24.35 18.02
N LEU A 519 -3.30 -23.32 17.54
CA LEU A 519 -3.89 -22.28 18.37
C LEU A 519 -5.41 -22.43 18.33
N SER A 520 -6.02 -22.55 19.53
CA SER A 520 -7.48 -22.58 19.58
C SER A 520 -8.07 -21.20 19.27
N TYR A 521 -9.26 -21.18 18.67
CA TYR A 521 -9.97 -19.93 18.41
C TYR A 521 -10.26 -19.11 19.67
N GLU A 522 -10.40 -19.75 20.82
CA GLU A 522 -10.56 -19.09 22.12
C GLU A 522 -9.33 -18.27 22.51
N VAL A 523 -8.13 -18.79 22.25
CA VAL A 523 -6.88 -18.07 22.50
C VAL A 523 -6.74 -16.89 21.54
N LEU A 524 -7.11 -17.06 20.26
CA LEU A 524 -7.14 -15.97 19.28
C LEU A 524 -8.12 -14.86 19.68
N GLU A 525 -9.32 -15.21 20.11
CA GLU A 525 -10.32 -14.26 20.58
C GLU A 525 -9.82 -13.47 21.80
N LYS A 526 -9.20 -14.14 22.76
CA LYS A 526 -8.59 -13.49 23.91
C LYS A 526 -7.43 -12.58 23.52
N ALA A 527 -6.57 -13.02 22.60
CA ALA A 527 -5.46 -12.21 22.10
C ALA A 527 -5.95 -10.94 21.36
N LEU A 528 -7.01 -11.05 20.56
CA LEU A 528 -7.65 -9.92 19.89
C LEU A 528 -8.28 -8.92 20.88
N ALA A 529 -9.01 -9.42 21.90
CA ALA A 529 -9.59 -8.57 22.93
C ALA A 529 -8.50 -7.81 23.70
N GLN A 530 -7.44 -8.50 24.15
CA GLN A 530 -6.31 -7.89 24.85
C GLN A 530 -5.53 -6.91 23.96
N ALA A 531 -5.40 -7.21 22.65
CA ALA A 531 -4.79 -6.30 21.69
C ALA A 531 -5.60 -5.01 21.51
N ARG A 532 -6.94 -5.11 21.54
CA ARG A 532 -7.81 -3.93 21.49
C ARG A 532 -7.57 -3.00 22.67
N ASP A 533 -7.60 -3.53 23.89
CA ASP A 533 -7.37 -2.73 25.10
C ASP A 533 -6.00 -2.09 25.08
N ALA A 534 -4.98 -2.83 24.66
CA ALA A 534 -3.61 -2.34 24.51
C ALA A 534 -3.49 -1.23 23.46
N ARG A 535 -4.13 -1.38 22.28
CA ARG A 535 -4.15 -0.33 21.24
C ARG A 535 -4.79 0.96 21.74
N LEU A 536 -5.90 0.84 22.44
CA LEU A 536 -6.62 1.99 22.99
C LEU A 536 -5.77 2.73 24.02
N HIS A 537 -5.06 2.01 24.91
CA HIS A 537 -4.12 2.60 25.85
C HIS A 537 -2.98 3.36 25.14
N ILE A 538 -2.38 2.76 24.10
CA ILE A 538 -1.33 3.42 23.31
C ILE A 538 -1.87 4.69 22.64
N MET A 539 -3.07 4.60 22.08
CA MET A 539 -3.72 5.74 21.42
C MET A 539 -3.99 6.89 22.39
N ASP A 540 -4.42 6.60 23.62
CA ASP A 540 -4.61 7.62 24.65
C ASP A 540 -3.29 8.35 24.94
N LYS A 541 -2.16 7.61 25.04
CA LYS A 541 -0.84 8.21 25.22
C LYS A 541 -0.38 9.05 24.02
N MET A 542 -0.68 8.64 22.81
CA MET A 542 -0.39 9.41 21.60
C MET A 542 -1.19 10.71 21.56
N THR A 543 -2.47 10.65 21.90
CA THR A 543 -3.39 11.80 21.87
C THR A 543 -3.12 12.81 23.00
N GLU A 544 -2.43 12.44 24.08
CA GLU A 544 -1.89 13.39 25.08
C GLU A 544 -0.86 14.35 24.42
N THR A 545 -0.13 13.92 23.40
CA THR A 545 0.88 14.75 22.70
C THR A 545 0.26 15.60 21.61
N ILE A 546 -0.61 15.02 20.78
CA ILE A 546 -1.37 15.73 19.75
C ILE A 546 -2.73 15.03 19.57
N ALA A 547 -3.81 15.73 19.90
CA ALA A 547 -5.16 15.15 19.90
C ALA A 547 -5.79 15.15 18.49
N GLU A 548 -5.50 16.18 17.69
CA GLU A 548 -6.06 16.39 16.36
C GLU A 548 -4.97 16.86 15.40
N PRO A 549 -5.10 16.60 14.08
CA PRO A 549 -4.19 17.15 13.09
C PRO A 549 -4.11 18.67 13.18
N ARG A 550 -2.89 19.24 13.07
CA ARG A 550 -2.71 20.69 13.04
C ARG A 550 -3.68 21.34 12.06
N GLU A 551 -4.17 22.51 12.41
CA GLU A 551 -5.17 23.23 11.63
C GLU A 551 -4.64 23.58 10.24
N ASP A 552 -3.36 23.98 10.15
CA ASP A 552 -2.69 24.32 8.90
C ASP A 552 -1.30 23.67 8.81
N TYR A 553 -0.78 23.60 7.58
CA TYR A 553 0.59 23.13 7.30
C TYR A 553 1.63 24.17 7.80
N ARG A 554 2.85 23.72 8.02
CA ARG A 554 3.96 24.63 8.36
C ARG A 554 4.21 25.63 7.21
N PRO A 555 4.73 26.84 7.53
CA PRO A 555 4.88 27.92 6.53
C PRO A 555 5.72 27.55 5.31
N PHE A 556 6.67 26.66 5.45
CA PHE A 556 7.55 26.21 4.35
C PHE A 556 7.04 24.99 3.60
N VAL A 557 5.90 24.43 4.00
CA VAL A 557 5.23 23.35 3.24
C VAL A 557 4.63 23.96 1.98
N PRO A 558 4.94 23.42 0.80
CA PRO A 558 4.35 23.93 -0.44
C PRO A 558 2.82 23.80 -0.42
N ARG A 559 2.14 24.81 -0.96
CA ARG A 559 0.68 24.82 -1.07
C ARG A 559 0.25 24.38 -2.44
N ILE A 560 -0.82 23.60 -2.50
CA ILE A 560 -1.52 23.25 -3.74
C ILE A 560 -2.87 23.96 -3.74
N VAL A 561 -3.17 24.62 -4.85
CA VAL A 561 -4.47 25.21 -5.12
C VAL A 561 -5.05 24.54 -6.33
N GLN A 562 -6.24 23.95 -6.19
CA GLN A 562 -6.96 23.32 -7.28
C GLN A 562 -7.96 24.28 -7.91
N ILE A 563 -7.99 24.29 -9.26
CA ILE A 563 -9.02 24.98 -10.05
C ILE A 563 -9.70 23.92 -10.90
N ILE A 564 -10.99 23.75 -10.69
CA ILE A 564 -11.82 22.87 -11.53
C ILE A 564 -12.26 23.67 -12.75
N ILE A 565 -12.01 23.13 -13.93
CA ILE A 565 -12.36 23.74 -15.22
C ILE A 565 -13.18 22.74 -16.06
N PRO A 566 -14.08 23.19 -16.96
CA PRO A 566 -14.66 22.31 -17.97
C PRO A 566 -13.58 21.68 -18.86
N SER A 567 -13.74 20.41 -19.26
CA SER A 567 -12.73 19.67 -20.04
C SER A 567 -12.35 20.35 -21.36
N GLU A 568 -13.28 21.09 -21.98
CA GLU A 568 -13.05 21.87 -23.19
C GLU A 568 -11.95 22.95 -23.06
N PHE A 569 -11.69 23.45 -21.84
CA PHE A 569 -10.64 24.44 -21.56
C PHE A 569 -9.26 23.84 -21.29
N ILE A 570 -9.14 22.52 -21.13
CA ILE A 570 -7.84 21.86 -20.87
C ILE A 570 -6.85 22.22 -21.99
N GLY A 571 -7.28 22.10 -23.26
CA GLY A 571 -6.46 22.46 -24.39
C GLY A 571 -6.04 23.92 -24.42
N ALA A 572 -6.91 24.85 -23.96
CA ALA A 572 -6.60 26.24 -23.86
C ALA A 572 -5.58 26.59 -22.77
N VAL A 573 -5.64 25.93 -21.62
CA VAL A 573 -4.69 26.13 -20.52
C VAL A 573 -3.33 25.53 -20.87
N ILE A 574 -3.28 24.36 -21.52
CA ILE A 574 -2.04 23.73 -21.97
C ILE A 574 -1.41 24.55 -23.12
N GLY A 575 -2.22 24.95 -24.07
CA GLY A 575 -1.78 25.64 -25.28
C GLY A 575 -1.02 24.76 -26.28
N PRO A 576 -0.77 25.25 -27.52
CA PRO A 576 -0.05 24.51 -28.55
C PRO A 576 1.34 24.08 -28.09
N GLY A 577 1.57 22.74 -28.03
CA GLY A 577 2.84 22.18 -27.56
C GLY A 577 3.20 22.54 -26.12
N GLY A 578 2.22 22.82 -25.27
CA GLY A 578 2.44 23.15 -23.85
C GLY A 578 2.94 24.57 -23.59
N LYS A 579 2.92 25.46 -24.57
CA LYS A 579 3.50 26.81 -24.47
C LYS A 579 2.81 27.69 -23.42
N ILE A 580 1.50 27.61 -23.27
CA ILE A 580 0.75 28.47 -22.34
C ILE A 580 1.01 28.07 -20.91
N ILE A 581 0.91 26.77 -20.60
CA ILE A 581 1.20 26.28 -19.25
C ILE A 581 2.65 26.56 -18.85
N GLN A 582 3.63 26.38 -19.75
CA GLN A 582 5.03 26.70 -19.49
C GLN A 582 5.24 28.20 -19.26
N ASP A 583 4.53 29.08 -20.01
CA ASP A 583 4.60 30.53 -19.81
C ASP A 583 4.01 30.95 -18.46
N ILE A 584 2.88 30.34 -18.06
CA ILE A 584 2.31 30.57 -16.73
C ILE A 584 3.30 30.17 -15.66
N GLN A 585 3.91 28.98 -15.73
CA GLN A 585 4.90 28.50 -14.79
C GLN A 585 6.14 29.41 -14.71
N LYS A 586 6.64 29.85 -15.86
CA LYS A 586 7.79 30.75 -15.95
C LYS A 586 7.53 32.13 -15.33
N GLN A 587 6.34 32.70 -15.56
CA GLN A 587 5.99 34.03 -15.06
C GLN A 587 5.63 34.04 -13.58
N SER A 588 4.95 33.02 -13.10
CA SER A 588 4.54 32.92 -11.69
C SER A 588 5.64 32.33 -10.79
N GLY A 589 6.49 31.43 -11.32
CA GLY A 589 7.38 30.62 -10.51
C GLY A 589 6.67 29.42 -9.83
N ALA A 590 5.36 29.21 -10.08
CA ALA A 590 4.60 28.08 -9.60
C ALA A 590 4.70 26.91 -10.60
N GLN A 591 4.55 25.69 -10.12
CA GLN A 591 4.37 24.51 -10.98
C GLN A 591 2.88 24.26 -11.21
N LEU A 592 2.50 23.83 -12.40
CA LEU A 592 1.13 23.48 -12.76
C LEU A 592 1.07 22.08 -13.35
N THR A 593 0.07 21.32 -12.90
CA THR A 593 -0.32 20.04 -13.51
C THR A 593 -1.81 20.06 -13.85
N ILE A 594 -2.20 19.35 -14.91
CA ILE A 594 -3.60 19.25 -15.32
C ILE A 594 -3.95 17.77 -15.46
N THR A 595 -5.06 17.40 -14.83
CA THR A 595 -5.62 16.05 -14.91
C THR A 595 -7.05 16.16 -15.45
N GLU A 596 -7.40 15.29 -16.39
CA GLU A 596 -8.76 15.17 -16.90
C GLU A 596 -9.52 14.07 -16.14
N ASP A 597 -10.70 14.41 -15.64
CA ASP A 597 -11.70 13.46 -15.15
C ASP A 597 -12.74 13.29 -16.26
N THR A 598 -12.57 12.23 -17.07
CA THR A 598 -13.43 11.97 -18.25
C THR A 598 -14.84 11.56 -17.84
N GLU A 599 -15.04 10.98 -16.64
CA GLU A 599 -16.37 10.58 -16.15
C GLU A 599 -17.20 11.81 -15.80
N LYS A 600 -16.58 12.83 -15.22
CA LYS A 600 -17.24 14.08 -14.84
C LYS A 600 -17.16 15.17 -15.91
N GLY A 601 -16.35 14.97 -16.97
CA GLY A 601 -16.16 15.96 -18.03
C GLY A 601 -15.47 17.24 -17.54
N ILE A 602 -14.55 17.13 -16.56
CA ILE A 602 -13.84 18.26 -15.98
C ILE A 602 -12.33 18.09 -16.09
N GLY A 603 -11.61 19.21 -16.09
CA GLY A 603 -10.18 19.29 -15.88
C GLY A 603 -9.87 19.81 -14.47
N ILE A 604 -8.92 19.21 -13.80
CA ILE A 604 -8.41 19.64 -12.48
C ILE A 604 -7.03 20.25 -12.73
N VAL A 605 -6.89 21.54 -12.46
CA VAL A 605 -5.62 22.27 -12.56
C VAL A 605 -5.06 22.43 -11.16
N ASP A 606 -3.97 21.72 -10.87
CA ASP A 606 -3.23 21.84 -9.61
C ASP A 606 -2.10 22.87 -9.78
N ILE A 607 -2.10 23.88 -8.93
CA ILE A 607 -1.08 24.93 -8.89
C ILE A 607 -0.31 24.78 -7.58
N PHE A 608 0.99 24.50 -7.69
CA PHE A 608 1.86 24.18 -6.58
C PHE A 608 2.97 25.23 -6.39
N SER A 609 3.10 25.80 -5.21
CA SER A 609 4.19 26.71 -4.84
C SER A 609 4.34 26.87 -3.33
N ASN A 610 5.54 27.18 -2.87
CA ASN A 610 5.83 27.64 -1.50
C ASN A 610 5.70 29.17 -1.34
N ASN A 611 5.34 29.89 -2.39
CA ASN A 611 5.17 31.34 -2.43
C ASN A 611 3.72 31.70 -2.74
N ALA A 612 3.05 32.42 -1.82
CA ALA A 612 1.66 32.84 -1.99
C ALA A 612 1.44 33.74 -3.21
N GLU A 613 2.36 34.67 -3.51
CA GLU A 613 2.29 35.55 -4.66
C GLU A 613 2.37 34.77 -5.98
N ALA A 614 3.24 33.76 -6.04
CA ALA A 614 3.34 32.84 -7.17
C ALA A 614 2.03 32.08 -7.42
N LEU A 615 1.37 31.62 -6.37
CA LEU A 615 0.06 30.96 -6.45
C LEU A 615 -1.01 31.91 -7.00
N GLU A 616 -1.06 33.14 -6.49
CA GLU A 616 -2.05 34.14 -6.88
C GLU A 616 -1.90 34.55 -8.35
N ILE A 617 -0.67 34.76 -8.82
CA ILE A 617 -0.36 35.06 -10.22
C ILE A 617 -0.82 33.89 -11.12
N ALA A 618 -0.45 32.66 -10.76
CA ALA A 618 -0.82 31.47 -11.55
C ALA A 618 -2.33 31.27 -11.58
N GLN A 619 -3.00 31.39 -10.43
CA GLN A 619 -4.46 31.29 -10.34
C GLN A 619 -5.16 32.32 -11.22
N SER A 620 -4.74 33.57 -11.13
CA SER A 620 -5.31 34.66 -11.92
C SER A 620 -5.18 34.41 -13.42
N ARG A 621 -4.02 33.87 -13.85
CA ARG A 621 -3.79 33.53 -15.27
C ARG A 621 -4.68 32.37 -15.71
N VAL A 622 -4.80 31.30 -14.94
CA VAL A 622 -5.69 30.16 -15.26
C VAL A 622 -7.15 30.63 -15.31
N LYS A 623 -7.61 31.37 -14.29
CA LYS A 623 -8.98 31.92 -14.26
C LYS A 623 -9.28 32.81 -15.44
N ALA A 624 -8.33 33.63 -15.87
CA ALA A 624 -8.50 34.49 -17.04
C ALA A 624 -8.69 33.70 -18.35
N ILE A 625 -8.01 32.54 -18.48
CA ILE A 625 -8.13 31.67 -19.67
C ILE A 625 -9.50 30.99 -19.72
N VAL A 626 -10.00 30.54 -18.59
CA VAL A 626 -11.26 29.77 -18.49
C VAL A 626 -12.49 30.65 -18.29
N ALA A 627 -12.31 31.96 -18.08
CA ALA A 627 -13.40 32.86 -17.86
C ALA A 627 -14.33 32.86 -19.08
N VAL A 628 -15.63 32.69 -18.85
CA VAL A 628 -16.68 32.77 -19.87
C VAL A 628 -17.41 34.09 -19.67
N PRO A 629 -17.57 34.91 -20.75
CA PRO A 629 -18.31 36.13 -20.63
C PRO A 629 -19.79 35.87 -20.26
N GLU A 630 -20.29 36.56 -19.27
CA GLU A 630 -21.66 36.42 -18.77
C GLU A 630 -22.56 37.51 -19.38
N VAL A 631 -23.75 37.08 -19.86
CA VAL A 631 -24.74 38.01 -20.42
C VAL A 631 -25.31 38.87 -19.30
N GLY A 632 -25.24 40.19 -19.50
CA GLY A 632 -25.69 41.17 -18.53
C GLY A 632 -24.56 41.90 -17.77
N GLU A 633 -23.34 41.37 -17.83
CA GLU A 633 -22.15 41.96 -17.20
C GLU A 633 -21.55 43.08 -18.06
N VAL A 634 -20.86 44.02 -17.39
CA VAL A 634 -20.16 45.15 -18.02
C VAL A 634 -18.66 44.85 -18.07
N TYR A 635 -18.08 44.99 -19.21
CA TYR A 635 -16.66 44.76 -19.48
C TYR A 635 -15.96 46.01 -19.96
N THR A 636 -14.77 46.25 -19.52
CA THR A 636 -13.87 47.27 -20.10
C THR A 636 -13.06 46.56 -21.19
N GLY A 637 -13.42 46.79 -22.44
CA GLY A 637 -12.81 46.10 -23.59
C GLY A 637 -11.98 47.03 -24.46
N LYS A 638 -11.05 46.40 -25.22
CA LYS A 638 -10.21 47.15 -26.19
C LYS A 638 -10.71 46.91 -27.60
N VAL A 639 -10.92 47.99 -28.35
CA VAL A 639 -11.30 47.93 -29.77
C VAL A 639 -10.17 47.30 -30.57
N ARG A 640 -10.41 46.12 -31.16
CA ARG A 640 -9.43 45.35 -31.96
C ARG A 640 -9.49 45.67 -33.43
N SER A 641 -10.69 45.80 -33.98
CA SER A 641 -10.90 46.13 -35.38
C SER A 641 -12.23 46.84 -35.59
N ILE A 642 -12.25 47.71 -36.57
CA ILE A 642 -13.46 48.46 -36.98
C ILE A 642 -13.89 47.99 -38.34
N MET A 643 -15.16 47.64 -38.46
CA MET A 643 -15.81 47.20 -39.68
C MET A 643 -16.96 48.17 -40.06
N PRO A 644 -17.43 48.20 -41.28
CA PRO A 644 -18.49 49.15 -41.68
C PRO A 644 -19.79 49.02 -40.87
N PHE A 645 -20.01 47.88 -40.23
CA PHE A 645 -21.23 47.54 -39.45
C PHE A 645 -21.07 47.63 -37.96
N GLY A 646 -19.84 47.87 -37.44
CA GLY A 646 -19.57 47.91 -36.00
C GLY A 646 -18.10 47.67 -35.66
N ALA A 647 -17.79 47.58 -34.37
CA ALA A 647 -16.47 47.33 -33.85
C ALA A 647 -16.37 45.95 -33.15
N PHE A 648 -15.26 45.27 -33.37
CA PHE A 648 -14.91 44.10 -32.53
C PHE A 648 -14.13 44.58 -31.31
N VAL A 649 -14.66 44.30 -30.13
CA VAL A 649 -14.09 44.70 -28.88
C VAL A 649 -13.66 43.45 -28.14
N GLU A 650 -12.38 43.40 -27.75
CA GLU A 650 -11.86 42.34 -26.90
C GLU A 650 -12.27 42.61 -25.44
N ILE A 651 -13.23 41.83 -24.94
CA ILE A 651 -13.79 41.98 -23.59
C ILE A 651 -13.04 41.13 -22.56
N MET A 652 -12.35 40.07 -23.00
CA MET A 652 -11.47 39.24 -22.25
C MET A 652 -10.29 38.77 -23.11
N PRO A 653 -9.15 38.39 -22.57
CA PRO A 653 -8.02 37.95 -23.37
C PRO A 653 -8.40 36.88 -24.42
N GLY A 654 -8.24 37.19 -25.70
CA GLY A 654 -8.56 36.31 -26.82
C GLY A 654 -10.06 36.13 -27.11
N LYS A 655 -10.95 36.89 -26.48
CA LYS A 655 -12.41 36.87 -26.73
C LYS A 655 -12.91 38.16 -27.24
N ASP A 656 -13.10 38.22 -28.55
CA ASP A 656 -13.64 39.38 -29.27
C ASP A 656 -15.16 39.24 -29.42
N ALA A 657 -15.88 40.32 -29.16
CA ALA A 657 -17.32 40.37 -29.36
C ALA A 657 -17.72 41.57 -30.22
N LEU A 658 -18.79 41.42 -30.95
CA LEU A 658 -19.27 42.45 -31.87
C LEU A 658 -20.12 43.51 -31.16
N MET A 659 -19.70 44.76 -31.22
CA MET A 659 -20.51 45.92 -30.90
C MET A 659 -21.02 46.52 -32.26
N HIS A 660 -22.28 46.25 -32.57
CA HIS A 660 -22.88 46.79 -33.78
C HIS A 660 -22.96 48.31 -33.70
N ILE A 661 -22.90 49.03 -34.85
CA ILE A 661 -22.94 50.50 -34.93
C ILE A 661 -24.15 51.10 -34.18
N SER A 662 -25.30 50.42 -34.19
CA SER A 662 -26.52 50.83 -33.48
C SER A 662 -26.46 50.67 -31.96
N GLU A 663 -25.43 49.97 -31.45
CA GLU A 663 -25.23 49.66 -30.03
C GLU A 663 -24.09 50.50 -29.40
N ILE A 664 -23.55 51.47 -30.14
CA ILE A 664 -22.51 52.39 -29.69
C ILE A 664 -23.10 53.54 -28.87
N ASP A 665 -24.14 54.20 -29.39
CA ASP A 665 -24.77 55.35 -28.75
C ASP A 665 -26.28 55.37 -29.06
N TRP A 666 -27.04 56.18 -28.33
CA TRP A 666 -28.43 56.52 -28.62
C TRP A 666 -28.58 57.37 -29.86
N LYS A 667 -27.50 58.12 -30.27
CA LYS A 667 -27.44 58.87 -31.56
C LYS A 667 -27.24 57.88 -32.71
N ARG A 668 -27.95 58.05 -33.78
CA ARG A 668 -27.80 57.26 -35.03
C ARG A 668 -26.58 57.71 -35.79
N PHE A 669 -25.72 56.77 -36.14
CA PHE A 669 -24.56 56.97 -37.00
C PHE A 669 -24.79 56.21 -38.30
N ASP A 670 -24.45 56.87 -39.45
CA ASP A 670 -24.53 56.26 -40.79
C ASP A 670 -23.19 55.55 -41.16
N THR A 671 -22.09 56.02 -40.62
CA THR A 671 -20.75 55.39 -40.77
C THR A 671 -20.01 55.24 -39.47
N MET A 672 -19.06 54.32 -39.42
CA MET A 672 -18.26 54.10 -38.19
C MET A 672 -17.30 55.28 -37.89
N GLU A 673 -16.88 56.04 -38.91
CA GLU A 673 -16.03 57.22 -38.72
C GLU A 673 -16.75 58.33 -37.90
N GLU A 674 -18.06 58.44 -38.00
CA GLU A 674 -18.88 59.39 -37.23
C GLU A 674 -18.94 59.06 -35.72
N THR A 675 -18.65 57.86 -35.35
CA THR A 675 -18.63 57.43 -33.94
C THR A 675 -17.41 57.93 -33.18
N GLY A 676 -16.33 58.29 -33.88
CA GLY A 676 -15.06 58.74 -33.34
C GLY A 676 -14.21 57.62 -32.71
N LEU A 677 -14.66 56.34 -32.68
CA LEU A 677 -13.94 55.20 -32.19
C LEU A 677 -12.74 54.86 -33.08
N LYS A 678 -11.60 54.50 -32.43
CA LYS A 678 -10.38 54.08 -33.12
C LYS A 678 -9.95 52.72 -32.64
N GLU A 679 -9.23 51.98 -33.47
CA GLU A 679 -8.57 50.75 -33.07
C GLU A 679 -7.58 51.05 -31.95
N GLY A 680 -7.65 50.27 -30.85
CA GLY A 680 -6.85 50.49 -29.67
C GLY A 680 -7.57 51.22 -28.55
N ASP A 681 -8.71 51.86 -28.79
CA ASP A 681 -9.48 52.54 -27.74
C ASP A 681 -10.00 51.55 -26.68
N ILE A 682 -10.08 52.04 -25.46
CA ILE A 682 -10.66 51.31 -24.33
C ILE A 682 -12.08 51.82 -24.12
N ILE A 683 -13.05 50.91 -24.13
CA ILE A 683 -14.47 51.28 -24.01
C ILE A 683 -15.19 50.33 -23.04
N GLU A 684 -16.09 50.88 -22.23
CA GLU A 684 -17.00 50.07 -21.41
C GLU A 684 -18.18 49.59 -22.25
N VAL A 685 -18.41 48.26 -22.20
CA VAL A 685 -19.48 47.64 -23.00
C VAL A 685 -20.20 46.59 -22.14
N LYS A 686 -21.49 46.49 -22.32
CA LYS A 686 -22.31 45.46 -21.66
C LYS A 686 -22.56 44.32 -22.66
N LEU A 687 -22.38 43.06 -22.20
CA LEU A 687 -22.72 41.89 -22.98
C LEU A 687 -24.25 41.70 -22.94
N ILE A 688 -24.91 41.93 -24.06
CA ILE A 688 -26.37 41.90 -24.18
C ILE A 688 -26.94 40.56 -24.66
N GLY A 689 -26.08 39.64 -25.11
CA GLY A 689 -26.49 38.31 -25.56
C GLY A 689 -25.55 37.74 -26.61
N ALA A 690 -25.95 36.59 -27.16
CA ALA A 690 -25.27 35.93 -28.27
C ALA A 690 -26.23 35.82 -29.48
N ASP A 691 -25.68 35.87 -30.68
CA ASP A 691 -26.46 35.62 -31.88
C ASP A 691 -26.94 34.18 -31.98
N PRO A 692 -28.25 33.90 -32.03
CA PRO A 692 -28.78 32.54 -31.95
C PRO A 692 -28.38 31.64 -33.15
N LYS A 693 -27.89 32.21 -34.27
CA LYS A 693 -27.47 31.44 -35.45
C LYS A 693 -25.96 31.22 -35.52
N THR A 694 -25.19 32.16 -35.02
CA THR A 694 -23.72 32.16 -35.18
C THR A 694 -22.99 31.96 -33.85
N GLY A 695 -23.69 32.04 -32.71
CA GLY A 695 -23.10 31.96 -31.36
C GLY A 695 -22.21 33.17 -30.99
N LYS A 696 -22.08 34.17 -31.88
CA LYS A 696 -21.24 35.35 -31.65
C LYS A 696 -21.84 36.27 -30.61
N LEU A 697 -20.99 36.67 -29.64
CA LEU A 697 -21.37 37.59 -28.57
C LEU A 697 -21.66 38.98 -29.08
N LYS A 698 -22.70 39.61 -28.52
CA LYS A 698 -23.16 40.97 -28.87
C LYS A 698 -22.95 41.92 -27.70
N LEU A 699 -22.33 43.05 -28.00
CA LEU A 699 -22.03 44.08 -27.01
C LEU A 699 -22.85 45.34 -27.28
N SER A 700 -23.14 46.08 -26.22
CA SER A 700 -23.75 47.40 -26.29
C SER A 700 -23.06 48.36 -25.32
N HIS A 701 -22.56 49.49 -25.80
CA HIS A 701 -22.16 50.64 -25.02
C HIS A 701 -23.34 51.55 -24.73
N LYS A 702 -24.26 51.63 -25.68
CA LYS A 702 -25.49 52.41 -25.62
C LYS A 702 -26.31 52.20 -24.35
N VAL A 703 -26.44 50.95 -23.87
CA VAL A 703 -27.20 50.64 -22.65
C VAL A 703 -26.57 51.17 -21.35
N LEU A 704 -25.32 51.59 -21.39
CA LEU A 704 -24.58 52.21 -20.29
C LEU A 704 -24.73 53.72 -20.27
N LEU A 705 -25.17 54.33 -21.41
CA LEU A 705 -25.39 55.77 -21.56
C LEU A 705 -26.78 56.17 -21.06
N PRO A 706 -26.94 57.37 -20.49
CA PRO A 706 -28.25 57.86 -20.09
C PRO A 706 -29.16 58.02 -21.31
N LYS A 707 -30.36 57.43 -21.23
CA LYS A 707 -31.34 57.52 -22.31
C LYS A 707 -31.81 58.96 -22.50
N PRO A 708 -31.73 59.53 -23.73
CA PRO A 708 -32.19 60.90 -23.99
C PRO A 708 -33.70 61.04 -23.76
N GLU A 709 -34.12 62.15 -23.14
CA GLU A 709 -35.53 62.46 -22.95
C GLU A 709 -36.24 62.59 -24.30
N GLY A 710 -37.30 61.79 -24.51
CA GLY A 710 -38.10 61.79 -25.75
C GLY A 710 -37.70 60.73 -26.80
N TYR A 711 -36.76 59.85 -26.55
CA TYR A 711 -36.38 58.77 -27.46
C TYR A 711 -37.50 57.76 -27.64
N VAL A 712 -38.06 57.67 -28.88
CA VAL A 712 -39.07 56.68 -29.27
C VAL A 712 -38.37 55.54 -30.02
N GLU A 713 -38.50 54.35 -29.54
CA GLU A 713 -37.97 53.15 -30.18
C GLU A 713 -38.70 52.87 -31.48
N GLU A 714 -38.06 53.03 -32.65
CA GLU A 714 -38.58 52.57 -33.92
C GLU A 714 -38.64 51.05 -33.97
N LYS A 715 -39.86 50.51 -34.08
CA LYS A 715 -40.04 49.06 -34.28
C LYS A 715 -39.38 48.65 -35.62
N PRO A 716 -38.71 47.48 -35.64
CA PRO A 716 -38.13 46.96 -36.87
C PRO A 716 -39.20 46.78 -37.95
N ARG A 717 -39.05 47.41 -39.13
CA ARG A 717 -39.92 47.18 -40.32
C ARG A 717 -39.74 45.73 -40.75
N GLU A 718 -40.79 44.90 -40.58
CA GLU A 718 -40.95 43.64 -41.30
C GLU A 718 -40.73 43.81 -42.76
N ARG A 719 -39.76 43.22 -43.39
CA ARG A 719 -39.59 43.09 -44.81
C ARG A 719 -40.63 42.12 -45.33
N GLU A 720 -41.71 42.65 -45.86
CA GLU A 720 -42.71 41.92 -46.64
C GLU A 720 -42.03 41.14 -47.78
N GLY A 721 -42.47 39.93 -47.93
CA GLY A 721 -42.00 38.99 -48.93
C GLY A 721 -42.22 39.41 -50.34
N ARG A 722 -41.34 39.11 -51.20
CA ARG A 722 -41.54 39.14 -52.68
C ARG A 722 -41.57 37.69 -53.17
N GLY A 723 -42.73 37.45 -53.76
CA GLY A 723 -43.38 36.31 -54.26
C GLY A 723 -42.61 35.34 -55.16
N GLU A 724 -43.24 34.22 -55.24
CA GLU A 724 -43.08 33.07 -56.09
C GLU A 724 -42.81 33.36 -57.57
N ARG A 725 -41.95 32.60 -58.19
CA ARG A 725 -41.99 32.06 -59.57
C ARG A 725 -40.85 31.05 -59.66
N GLY A 726 -41.09 29.80 -59.85
CA GLY A 726 -41.62 29.10 -60.98
C GLY A 726 -40.76 27.89 -61.20
N GLU A 727 -41.33 26.71 -61.09
CA GLU A 727 -40.72 25.41 -61.42
C GLU A 727 -40.09 25.44 -62.84
N ARG A 728 -38.93 24.81 -63.00
CA ARG A 728 -38.60 24.05 -64.21
C ARG A 728 -37.64 22.88 -63.86
N ASN A 729 -38.16 21.72 -64.17
CA ASN A 729 -37.48 20.44 -64.29
C ASN A 729 -36.23 20.51 -65.20
N GLY A 730 -35.24 19.69 -64.84
CA GLY A 730 -34.08 19.43 -65.71
C GLY A 730 -33.21 18.32 -65.11
N ASP A 731 -33.55 17.14 -65.52
CA ASP A 731 -32.94 15.83 -65.36
C ASP A 731 -31.48 15.74 -65.83
N ARG A 732 -30.76 14.72 -65.26
CA ARG A 732 -29.58 14.00 -65.73
C ARG A 732 -28.25 14.26 -65.05
N GLY A 733 -27.79 13.19 -64.48
CA GLY A 733 -26.48 12.62 -64.74
C GLY A 733 -25.69 12.20 -63.53
N GLY A 734 -25.79 10.94 -63.15
CA GLY A 734 -24.97 10.35 -62.14
C GLY A 734 -23.51 10.14 -62.56
N ARG A 735 -22.66 10.06 -61.58
CA ARG A 735 -21.43 9.27 -61.64
C ARG A 735 -20.97 8.81 -60.24
N PRO A 736 -20.32 7.64 -60.17
CA PRO A 736 -20.29 6.80 -58.95
C PRO A 736 -19.06 7.04 -58.06
N PRO A 737 -18.98 6.33 -56.93
CA PRO A 737 -17.96 6.55 -55.88
C PRO A 737 -16.62 5.89 -56.22
N ARG A 738 -15.53 6.47 -55.72
CA ARG A 738 -14.21 5.84 -55.77
C ARG A 738 -13.86 5.25 -54.43
N LYS A 739 -13.54 3.97 -54.50
CA LYS A 739 -12.98 3.10 -53.45
C LYS A 739 -11.55 3.48 -53.08
N ASP A 740 -11.28 3.20 -51.83
CA ASP A 740 -10.05 2.76 -51.17
C ASP A 740 -8.70 2.85 -51.90
N ARG A 741 -7.74 3.38 -51.14
CA ARG A 741 -6.46 2.66 -50.92
C ARG A 741 -5.63 3.22 -49.78
N ARG A 742 -5.40 2.33 -48.85
CA ARG A 742 -4.31 2.09 -47.90
C ARG A 742 -4.29 2.91 -46.62
#